data_f20b2cfc573afe934e01f7a9bc593c53
#
_entry.id   f20b2cfc573afe934e01f7a9bc593c53
#
_cell.length_a   1.000
_cell.length_b   1.000
_cell.length_c   1.000
_cell.angle_alpha   90.00
_cell.angle_beta   90.00
_cell.angle_gamma   90.00
#
_symmetry.space_group_name_H-M   'P 1'
#
loop_
_entity.id
_entity.type
_entity.pdbx_description
1 polymer ?
#
loop_
_entity_poly.entity_id
_entity_poly.type
_entity_poly.pdbx_seq_one_letter_code
_entity_poly.pdbx_strand_id
1 'polypeptide(L)'
;MPRPTGTHPLPGSERPQIKGSTLLGPVEANEPVTVAVIVRQKPGSPDVPDLEYWENTPPDQRVYLSPEEFFERHGAAKEEVDRVADYLRDRGLRIVEHHAGRRRIMAEGTAAQMNAAFGVTLNRYRAPERKAPAHPPRKEGKGRPFGDHREMGAHEYRGFEGRVHLPANLAELVEAVIGLDNRKLGRPAGTGTGDPPGAGYLTPLQIAQDYNFPTNSAAGQTIGIFEDASAGAAYLPSDVNSFVTALGLSAPKLSDILLLGYTNNGALVLSPPPGPILECNIDVCIAATSGQGANINVYFTDDSELGWDTFFDRATFPLPGDNPPSVLTASWVPSLRDDTGSIGDHTIAGTFANNLHGKLKTAAARGITVFMAIGDWGSENDVGDGKCHISYPNGDPFVTACGGTILGSANPTPPGALYEYTWSDGNVLASPFQGWSGSFYYEATGGGVSDQFPRPPYQVHAGVRPISKNDGGIRRGLPDVAGMVAMTGFVIAGVGPQGGYGTSAVAPLYAGLIATINASLGRNTGLLNPTLYKYGPRICNDIRLGNNDSSYPPDAPFYTAAVGWDAVTGWGSINGRRLLAGIAPAAIVVTMVGDNGQFGDVCVGKSADRVLTINNSGFAELLIWSITSSNAEFVIPGVASFPLAVAPGESIEIPIRFKPTAAGFATATVTIFSNDLFSPETVTVNGTGVTPRLVVGIADSGNFGNVCRGSFRDEALVVNNAGPCPFLINSITSSSADFLPPQILSYPIMVAAGASVDLPIRFQPTALGAAAATITVVSNTGAQAIGVSGNTPAGKLVVTGSNFFGAVKACCTEERTLSICNIGECKLFVSGVSFKHKNKHWKLINSPFPATLHPGSCLGLVIRYKATERYPRACELIITCDDPTEPVKIIELLAATIWSDCGCKTCCDKCKSGNCDTRHCDPCCCQKCGDGENDDGDEG
;
A
#
# COMPACT_ATOMS: atom_id res chain seq x y z
N MET A 1 48.65 -8.06 25.96
CA MET A 1 49.98 -7.43 25.92
C MET A 1 50.08 -6.37 27.02
N PRO A 2 51.22 -6.09 27.66
CA PRO A 2 51.34 -4.97 28.58
C PRO A 2 51.07 -3.67 27.81
N ARG A 3 50.32 -2.75 28.43
CA ARG A 3 50.01 -1.44 27.87
C ARG A 3 51.28 -0.67 27.63
N PRO A 4 51.47 -0.01 26.50
CA PRO A 4 52.63 0.83 26.28
C PRO A 4 52.66 1.95 27.33
N THR A 5 53.80 2.15 27.96
CA THR A 5 54.04 3.25 28.90
C THR A 5 53.87 4.57 28.15
N GLY A 6 53.01 5.51 28.65
CA GLY A 6 52.80 6.83 28.05
C GLY A 6 51.58 6.95 27.13
N THR A 7 50.66 5.97 27.17
CA THR A 7 49.36 6.13 26.47
C THR A 7 48.26 6.57 27.45
N HIS A 8 47.30 7.35 26.90
CA HIS A 8 46.11 7.85 27.59
C HIS A 8 44.86 7.20 27.05
N PRO A 9 43.89 6.89 27.90
CA PRO A 9 42.60 6.35 27.45
C PRO A 9 41.78 7.45 26.74
N LEU A 10 41.17 7.10 25.64
CA LEU A 10 40.17 7.92 24.94
C LEU A 10 38.82 7.83 25.68
N PRO A 11 38.37 8.93 26.32
CA PRO A 11 37.08 8.91 27.05
C PRO A 11 35.91 8.59 26.12
N GLY A 12 34.93 7.83 26.59
CA GLY A 12 33.75 7.47 25.84
C GLY A 12 33.96 6.43 24.75
N SER A 13 35.16 5.83 24.64
CA SER A 13 35.46 4.76 23.68
C SER A 13 35.14 3.36 24.23
N GLU A 14 34.60 3.29 25.43
CA GLU A 14 34.18 2.03 26.03
C GLU A 14 33.05 1.38 25.24
N ARG A 15 33.18 0.07 25.05
CA ARG A 15 32.14 -0.77 24.44
C ARG A 15 31.88 -1.97 25.32
N PRO A 16 30.80 -1.99 26.12
CA PRO A 16 30.41 -3.18 26.84
C PRO A 16 30.03 -4.29 25.87
N GLN A 17 30.24 -5.51 26.23
CA GLN A 17 29.81 -6.66 25.44
C GLN A 17 28.27 -6.71 25.38
N ILE A 18 27.77 -7.27 24.29
CA ILE A 18 26.36 -7.62 24.21
C ILE A 18 26.06 -8.61 25.34
N LYS A 19 25.05 -8.33 26.16
CA LYS A 19 24.71 -9.16 27.33
C LYS A 19 24.43 -10.59 26.91
N GLY A 20 25.10 -11.53 27.58
CA GLY A 20 24.99 -12.96 27.27
C GLY A 20 25.89 -13.43 26.12
N SER A 21 26.72 -12.55 25.57
CA SER A 21 27.69 -12.94 24.56
C SER A 21 28.75 -13.90 25.14
N THR A 22 29.18 -14.85 24.34
CA THR A 22 30.27 -15.77 24.65
C THR A 22 31.55 -15.31 23.98
N LEU A 23 32.62 -15.16 24.72
CA LEU A 23 33.95 -14.90 24.17
C LEU A 23 34.43 -16.13 23.41
N LEU A 24 34.74 -16.00 22.14
CA LEU A 24 35.27 -17.06 21.29
C LEU A 24 36.80 -17.10 21.26
N GLY A 25 37.42 -15.97 21.56
CA GLY A 25 38.90 -15.82 21.58
C GLY A 25 39.37 -14.59 20.83
N PRO A 26 40.67 -14.40 20.71
CA PRO A 26 41.23 -13.30 19.94
C PRO A 26 40.85 -13.38 18.46
N VAL A 27 40.69 -12.22 17.85
CA VAL A 27 40.54 -12.12 16.39
C VAL A 27 41.85 -12.55 15.73
N GLU A 28 41.77 -13.23 14.59
CA GLU A 28 42.92 -13.61 13.79
C GLU A 28 43.83 -12.41 13.54
N ALA A 29 45.15 -12.56 13.84
CA ALA A 29 46.08 -11.46 13.81
C ALA A 29 46.16 -10.73 12.45
N ASN A 30 45.92 -11.45 11.37
CA ASN A 30 45.92 -10.96 9.99
C ASN A 30 44.53 -10.56 9.44
N GLU A 31 43.48 -10.68 10.26
CA GLU A 31 42.12 -10.27 9.84
C GLU A 31 42.11 -8.77 9.45
N PRO A 32 41.56 -8.43 8.27
CA PRO A 32 41.51 -7.04 7.84
C PRO A 32 40.50 -6.25 8.68
N VAL A 33 40.87 -5.06 9.09
CA VAL A 33 40.03 -4.16 9.86
C VAL A 33 40.17 -2.74 9.25
N THR A 34 39.01 -2.10 9.05
CA THR A 34 38.92 -0.71 8.63
C THR A 34 38.39 0.12 9.78
N VAL A 35 38.98 1.29 10.00
CA VAL A 35 38.56 2.23 11.03
C VAL A 35 38.48 3.65 10.48
N ALA A 36 37.53 4.43 11.02
CA ALA A 36 37.49 5.88 10.89
C ALA A 36 38.03 6.50 12.18
N VAL A 37 39.05 7.35 12.07
CA VAL A 37 39.57 8.15 13.18
C VAL A 37 39.10 9.57 12.99
N ILE A 38 38.34 10.09 13.94
CA ILE A 38 37.77 11.42 13.92
C ILE A 38 38.67 12.35 14.72
N VAL A 39 39.16 13.38 14.05
CA VAL A 39 40.04 14.37 14.65
C VAL A 39 39.21 15.57 15.14
N ARG A 40 39.60 16.14 16.25
CA ARG A 40 38.94 17.32 16.81
C ARG A 40 38.85 18.49 15.82
N GLN A 41 37.86 19.30 16.02
CA GLN A 41 37.74 20.57 15.31
C GLN A 41 38.95 21.47 15.65
N LYS A 42 39.36 22.27 14.69
CA LYS A 42 40.44 23.24 14.86
C LYS A 42 40.12 24.18 16.04
N PRO A 43 41.04 24.37 17.00
CA PRO A 43 40.82 25.25 18.14
C PRO A 43 40.44 26.68 17.74
N GLY A 44 39.40 27.22 18.38
CA GLY A 44 38.88 28.57 18.08
C GLY A 44 37.93 28.66 16.90
N SER A 45 37.62 27.54 16.25
CA SER A 45 36.52 27.49 15.27
C SER A 45 35.17 27.67 15.96
N PRO A 46 34.19 28.30 15.30
CA PRO A 46 32.84 28.36 15.83
C PRO A 46 32.23 26.97 15.89
N ASP A 47 31.31 26.74 16.83
CA ASP A 47 30.52 25.54 16.86
C ASP A 47 29.61 25.41 15.63
N VAL A 48 29.32 24.16 15.20
CA VAL A 48 28.30 23.92 14.20
C VAL A 48 26.95 24.36 14.77
N PRO A 49 26.13 25.11 14.03
CA PRO A 49 24.85 25.62 14.52
C PRO A 49 24.01 24.56 15.24
N ASP A 50 23.57 24.91 16.43
CA ASP A 50 22.73 24.04 17.25
C ASP A 50 21.23 24.33 17.08
N LEU A 51 20.38 23.68 17.88
CA LEU A 51 18.92 23.78 17.76
C LEU A 51 18.41 25.21 17.98
N GLU A 52 19.04 25.99 18.84
CA GLU A 52 18.63 27.36 19.14
C GLU A 52 18.78 28.25 17.90
N TYR A 53 19.86 28.09 17.14
CA TYR A 53 20.05 28.80 15.86
C TYR A 53 18.93 28.47 14.87
N TRP A 54 18.64 27.16 14.69
CA TRP A 54 17.64 26.71 13.71
C TRP A 54 16.22 27.11 14.07
N GLU A 55 15.91 27.19 15.36
CA GLU A 55 14.61 27.64 15.85
C GLU A 55 14.40 29.12 15.65
N ASN A 56 15.43 29.93 15.96
CA ASN A 56 15.35 31.39 15.88
C ASN A 56 15.52 31.92 14.45
N THR A 57 15.99 31.08 13.51
CA THR A 57 16.20 31.47 12.12
C THR A 57 15.08 30.95 11.25
N PRO A 58 14.20 31.82 10.72
CA PRO A 58 13.15 31.43 9.80
C PRO A 58 13.69 30.66 8.58
N PRO A 59 12.95 29.69 8.02
CA PRO A 59 13.43 28.86 6.92
C PRO A 59 13.92 29.65 5.69
N ASP A 60 13.36 30.81 5.41
CA ASP A 60 13.74 31.71 4.31
C ASP A 60 15.01 32.49 4.56
N GLN A 61 15.46 32.56 5.82
CA GLN A 61 16.68 33.26 6.23
C GLN A 61 17.85 32.31 6.58
N ARG A 62 17.62 31.00 6.50
CA ARG A 62 18.64 29.99 6.78
C ARG A 62 19.71 30.02 5.70
N VAL A 63 20.97 30.06 6.14
CA VAL A 63 22.14 29.98 5.25
C VAL A 63 22.77 28.61 5.44
N TYR A 64 22.87 27.89 4.35
CA TYR A 64 23.51 26.57 4.33
C TYR A 64 24.92 26.68 3.74
N LEU A 65 25.85 25.97 4.36
CA LEU A 65 27.24 26.04 3.98
C LEU A 65 27.53 25.09 2.79
N SER A 66 28.34 25.53 1.83
CA SER A 66 28.97 24.62 0.88
C SER A 66 29.92 23.65 1.59
N PRO A 67 30.37 22.55 0.97
CA PRO A 67 31.41 21.69 1.56
C PRO A 67 32.66 22.49 1.93
N GLU A 68 33.09 23.35 1.03
CA GLU A 68 34.31 24.15 1.19
C GLU A 68 34.20 25.15 2.35
N GLU A 69 33.07 25.85 2.45
CA GLU A 69 32.79 26.75 3.58
C GLU A 69 32.69 25.99 4.91
N PHE A 70 32.10 24.81 4.91
CA PHE A 70 32.01 23.94 6.09
C PHE A 70 33.43 23.51 6.51
N PHE A 71 34.25 23.07 5.57
CA PHE A 71 35.63 22.64 5.83
C PHE A 71 36.51 23.77 6.39
N GLU A 72 36.33 24.95 5.86
CA GLU A 72 37.06 26.15 6.34
C GLU A 72 36.66 26.49 7.79
N ARG A 73 35.37 26.50 8.08
CA ARG A 73 34.81 26.92 9.38
C ARG A 73 34.93 25.87 10.47
N HIS A 74 34.68 24.60 10.13
CA HIS A 74 34.47 23.53 11.09
C HIS A 74 35.43 22.34 10.91
N GLY A 75 36.37 22.40 10.01
CA GLY A 75 37.36 21.36 9.79
C GLY A 75 38.40 21.27 10.93
N ALA A 76 39.22 20.25 10.88
CA ALA A 76 40.39 20.10 11.74
C ALA A 76 41.59 20.91 11.21
N ALA A 77 42.56 21.17 12.06
CA ALA A 77 43.84 21.67 11.63
C ALA A 77 44.56 20.58 10.81
N LYS A 78 45.08 20.96 9.62
CA LYS A 78 45.72 20.00 8.72
C LYS A 78 46.89 19.30 9.40
N GLU A 79 47.68 20.03 10.13
CA GLU A 79 48.87 19.54 10.86
C GLU A 79 48.50 18.53 11.95
N GLU A 80 47.29 18.66 12.56
CA GLU A 80 46.81 17.71 13.55
C GLU A 80 46.34 16.40 12.87
N VAL A 81 45.65 16.53 11.73
CA VAL A 81 45.22 15.35 10.93
C VAL A 81 46.44 14.63 10.37
N ASP A 82 47.43 15.34 9.84
CA ASP A 82 48.68 14.77 9.33
C ASP A 82 49.42 14.00 10.44
N ARG A 83 49.51 14.57 11.65
CA ARG A 83 50.16 13.94 12.81
C ARG A 83 49.49 12.63 13.21
N VAL A 84 48.16 12.60 13.22
CA VAL A 84 47.42 11.38 13.51
C VAL A 84 47.59 10.36 12.39
N ALA A 85 47.55 10.78 11.14
CA ALA A 85 47.76 9.90 9.99
C ALA A 85 49.18 9.31 9.97
N ASP A 86 50.19 10.10 10.29
CA ASP A 86 51.58 9.62 10.35
C ASP A 86 51.75 8.58 11.47
N TYR A 87 51.17 8.81 12.65
CA TYR A 87 51.15 7.80 13.71
C TYR A 87 50.54 6.48 13.27
N LEU A 88 49.42 6.53 12.53
CA LEU A 88 48.76 5.32 12.02
C LEU A 88 49.64 4.60 10.99
N ARG A 89 50.33 5.36 10.10
CA ARG A 89 51.32 4.81 9.16
C ARG A 89 52.47 4.14 9.87
N ASP A 90 53.02 4.77 10.91
CA ASP A 90 54.13 4.23 11.73
C ASP A 90 53.73 2.91 12.44
N ARG A 91 52.41 2.69 12.65
CA ARG A 91 51.87 1.43 13.17
C ARG A 91 51.55 0.41 12.07
N GLY A 92 51.92 0.73 10.83
CA GLY A 92 51.72 -0.14 9.66
C GLY A 92 50.34 -0.08 9.04
N LEU A 93 49.50 0.89 9.43
CA LEU A 93 48.16 1.03 8.84
C LEU A 93 48.25 1.76 7.50
N ARG A 94 47.43 1.34 6.54
CA ARG A 94 47.26 1.98 5.24
C ARG A 94 46.19 3.06 5.37
N ILE A 95 46.58 4.30 5.07
CA ILE A 95 45.62 5.40 5.03
C ILE A 95 44.87 5.34 3.70
N VAL A 96 43.56 5.19 3.74
CA VAL A 96 42.63 5.12 2.58
C VAL A 96 42.06 6.47 2.26
N GLU A 97 41.69 7.22 3.31
CA GLU A 97 41.18 8.58 3.21
C GLU A 97 41.82 9.43 4.31
N HIS A 98 42.11 10.68 3.97
CA HIS A 98 42.76 11.63 4.86
C HIS A 98 42.26 13.05 4.48
N HIS A 99 41.32 13.57 5.28
CA HIS A 99 40.64 14.81 4.93
C HIS A 99 40.40 15.71 6.13
N ALA A 100 41.16 16.80 6.20
CA ALA A 100 41.10 17.75 7.32
C ALA A 100 39.73 18.43 7.45
N GLY A 101 39.09 18.82 6.34
CA GLY A 101 37.78 19.44 6.35
C GLY A 101 36.69 18.52 6.89
N ARG A 102 36.75 17.22 6.63
CA ARG A 102 35.84 16.21 7.17
C ARG A 102 36.24 15.73 8.57
N ARG A 103 37.42 16.15 9.04
CA ARG A 103 38.01 15.76 10.32
C ARG A 103 38.22 14.24 10.42
N ARG A 104 38.39 13.55 9.30
CA ARG A 104 38.32 12.10 9.17
C ARG A 104 39.55 11.51 8.53
N ILE A 105 40.03 10.42 9.10
CA ILE A 105 41.06 9.57 8.53
C ILE A 105 40.50 8.14 8.46
N MET A 106 40.40 7.59 7.27
CA MET A 106 40.12 6.18 7.08
C MET A 106 41.41 5.39 7.00
N ALA A 107 41.57 4.39 7.85
CA ALA A 107 42.75 3.55 7.90
C ALA A 107 42.40 2.08 7.89
N GLU A 108 43.17 1.33 7.15
CA GLU A 108 43.04 -0.15 7.04
C GLU A 108 44.32 -0.82 7.53
N GLY A 109 44.13 -1.97 8.13
CA GLY A 109 45.24 -2.82 8.58
C GLY A 109 44.76 -4.15 9.11
N THR A 110 45.64 -4.91 9.72
CA THR A 110 45.33 -6.15 10.36
C THR A 110 44.85 -5.94 11.80
N ALA A 111 44.14 -6.89 12.37
CA ALA A 111 43.73 -6.85 13.77
C ALA A 111 44.94 -6.70 14.73
N ALA A 112 46.09 -7.30 14.42
CA ALA A 112 47.33 -7.10 15.17
C ALA A 112 47.81 -5.64 15.13
N GLN A 113 47.76 -5.01 13.96
CA GLN A 113 48.15 -3.61 13.80
C GLN A 113 47.15 -2.67 14.53
N MET A 114 45.87 -2.95 14.47
CA MET A 114 44.84 -2.20 15.21
C MET A 114 45.03 -2.32 16.72
N ASN A 115 45.30 -3.52 17.21
CA ASN A 115 45.61 -3.73 18.62
C ASN A 115 46.82 -2.90 19.06
N ALA A 116 47.88 -2.88 18.25
CA ALA A 116 49.08 -2.10 18.53
C ALA A 116 48.88 -0.60 18.41
N ALA A 117 48.06 -0.12 17.47
CA ALA A 117 47.78 1.29 17.25
C ALA A 117 46.87 1.90 18.33
N PHE A 118 45.87 1.16 18.77
CA PHE A 118 44.81 1.66 19.64
C PHE A 118 44.86 1.10 21.06
N GLY A 119 45.87 0.27 21.38
CA GLY A 119 46.05 -0.27 22.71
C GLY A 119 44.88 -1.17 23.21
N VAL A 120 44.21 -1.83 22.29
CA VAL A 120 43.10 -2.72 22.55
C VAL A 120 43.47 -4.17 22.30
N THR A 121 42.61 -5.09 22.68
CA THR A 121 42.66 -6.52 22.27
C THR A 121 41.37 -6.84 21.60
N LEU A 122 41.41 -6.97 20.27
CA LEU A 122 40.25 -7.34 19.48
C LEU A 122 39.95 -8.82 19.68
N ASN A 123 38.71 -9.09 20.09
CA ASN A 123 38.22 -10.43 20.32
C ASN A 123 36.99 -10.68 19.45
N ARG A 124 36.78 -11.97 19.18
CA ARG A 124 35.54 -12.43 18.55
C ARG A 124 34.56 -12.90 19.64
N TYR A 125 33.36 -12.46 19.54
CA TYR A 125 32.27 -12.80 20.43
C TYR A 125 31.15 -13.42 19.63
N ARG A 126 30.39 -14.30 20.27
CA ARG A 126 29.11 -14.80 19.74
C ARG A 126 28.00 -14.21 20.59
N ALA A 127 27.21 -13.35 19.98
CA ALA A 127 25.97 -12.83 20.56
C ALA A 127 24.97 -13.98 20.73
N PRO A 128 24.20 -14.01 21.82
CA PRO A 128 23.16 -15.02 22.01
C PRO A 128 22.09 -14.93 20.92
N GLU A 129 21.52 -16.08 20.61
CA GLU A 129 20.28 -16.11 19.84
C GLU A 129 19.20 -15.32 20.60
N ARG A 130 18.59 -14.37 19.95
CA ARG A 130 17.39 -13.70 20.46
C ARG A 130 16.18 -14.43 19.94
N LYS A 131 15.40 -14.95 20.83
CA LYS A 131 14.07 -15.48 20.51
C LYS A 131 13.07 -14.38 20.79
N ALA A 132 12.12 -14.23 19.86
CA ALA A 132 10.95 -13.44 20.15
C ALA A 132 10.32 -13.89 21.49
N PRO A 133 9.77 -13.01 22.30
CA PRO A 133 9.02 -13.40 23.50
C PRO A 133 8.04 -14.51 23.15
N ALA A 134 7.91 -15.52 24.04
CA ALA A 134 7.02 -16.65 23.82
C ALA A 134 5.58 -16.17 23.75
N HIS A 135 5.05 -16.06 22.53
CA HIS A 135 3.65 -15.74 22.28
C HIS A 135 2.78 -17.00 22.39
N PRO A 136 1.51 -16.89 22.81
CA PRO A 136 0.61 -18.01 22.85
C PRO A 136 0.48 -18.67 21.46
N PRO A 137 0.33 -20.02 21.40
CA PRO A 137 0.31 -20.74 20.13
C PRO A 137 -0.84 -20.28 19.24
N ARG A 138 -0.54 -20.02 17.95
CA ARG A 138 -1.51 -19.66 16.90
C ARG A 138 -2.59 -20.72 16.77
N LYS A 139 -3.82 -20.30 16.55
CA LYS A 139 -4.86 -21.17 15.99
C LYS A 139 -4.44 -21.61 14.59
N GLU A 140 -4.43 -22.92 14.38
CA GLU A 140 -3.96 -23.57 13.14
C GLU A 140 -4.58 -23.01 11.88
N GLY A 141 -3.78 -22.78 10.84
CA GLY A 141 -4.28 -22.69 9.47
C GLY A 141 -3.73 -21.62 8.54
N LYS A 142 -2.87 -20.68 8.97
CA LYS A 142 -2.23 -19.72 8.04
C LYS A 142 -0.72 -19.73 8.23
N GLY A 143 0.00 -19.84 7.12
CA GLY A 143 1.45 -19.88 7.08
C GLY A 143 2.09 -18.72 7.84
N ARG A 144 3.28 -18.96 8.41
CA ARG A 144 4.11 -17.89 8.95
C ARG A 144 4.38 -16.89 7.81
N PRO A 145 4.14 -15.59 7.98
CA PRO A 145 4.83 -14.63 7.13
C PRO A 145 6.33 -14.78 7.35
N PHE A 146 7.09 -14.37 6.37
CA PHE A 146 8.54 -14.40 6.33
C PHE A 146 9.16 -14.07 7.69
N GLY A 147 10.11 -14.87 8.12
CA GLY A 147 10.87 -14.93 9.35
C GLY A 147 10.51 -13.87 10.39
N ASP A 148 10.21 -14.31 11.59
CA ASP A 148 9.98 -13.37 12.69
C ASP A 148 11.25 -12.50 12.85
N HIS A 149 11.20 -11.26 12.35
CA HIS A 149 12.33 -10.32 12.36
C HIS A 149 12.83 -10.01 13.78
N ARG A 150 12.09 -10.41 14.80
CA ARG A 150 12.50 -10.35 16.21
C ARG A 150 13.48 -11.45 16.59
N GLU A 151 13.59 -12.51 15.78
CA GLU A 151 14.57 -13.56 16.01
C GLU A 151 15.90 -13.19 15.32
N MET A 152 16.85 -12.71 16.07
CA MET A 152 18.23 -12.64 15.62
C MET A 152 18.92 -13.95 15.99
N GLY A 153 19.31 -14.71 14.98
CA GLY A 153 20.16 -15.89 15.20
C GLY A 153 21.47 -15.49 15.91
N ALA A 154 22.05 -16.45 16.62
CA ALA A 154 23.37 -16.25 17.18
C ALA A 154 24.34 -15.81 16.08
N HIS A 155 24.97 -14.67 16.24
CA HIS A 155 25.91 -14.11 15.27
C HIS A 155 27.23 -13.74 15.92
N GLU A 156 28.29 -13.76 15.13
CA GLU A 156 29.62 -13.41 15.61
C GLU A 156 29.90 -11.94 15.28
N TYR A 157 30.53 -11.28 16.23
CA TYR A 157 31.02 -9.91 16.02
C TYR A 157 32.43 -9.75 16.60
N ARG A 158 33.16 -8.78 16.07
CA ARG A 158 34.43 -8.34 16.59
C ARG A 158 34.18 -7.18 17.54
N GLY A 159 34.80 -7.22 18.70
CA GLY A 159 34.72 -6.16 19.69
C GLY A 159 35.96 -6.17 20.60
N PHE A 160 35.98 -5.27 21.55
CA PHE A 160 37.06 -5.20 22.55
C PHE A 160 36.49 -4.78 23.90
N GLU A 161 37.31 -5.03 24.96
CA GLU A 161 36.99 -4.58 26.32
C GLU A 161 37.87 -3.43 26.74
N GLY A 162 37.30 -2.50 27.53
CA GLY A 162 38.00 -1.33 28.02
C GLY A 162 37.95 -0.16 27.05
N ARG A 163 38.99 0.64 27.03
CA ARG A 163 39.08 1.87 26.26
C ARG A 163 40.14 1.79 25.17
N VAL A 164 39.95 2.56 24.11
CA VAL A 164 41.02 2.90 23.17
C VAL A 164 42.10 3.69 23.90
N HIS A 165 43.32 3.39 23.62
CA HIS A 165 44.50 4.09 24.19
C HIS A 165 45.38 4.67 23.07
N LEU A 166 45.68 5.92 23.18
CA LEU A 166 46.52 6.66 22.24
C LEU A 166 47.71 7.34 22.98
N PRO A 167 48.81 7.64 22.31
CA PRO A 167 49.85 8.51 22.90
C PRO A 167 49.25 9.81 23.42
N ALA A 168 49.76 10.35 24.53
CA ALA A 168 49.18 11.54 25.18
C ALA A 168 48.98 12.73 24.21
N ASN A 169 49.97 12.97 23.36
CA ASN A 169 49.92 14.05 22.37
C ASN A 169 48.93 13.81 21.20
N LEU A 170 48.33 12.64 21.11
CA LEU A 170 47.30 12.31 20.12
C LEU A 170 45.93 12.12 20.76
N ALA A 171 45.88 11.65 22.01
CA ALA A 171 44.60 11.45 22.71
C ALA A 171 43.78 12.74 22.84
N GLU A 172 44.42 13.91 22.85
CA GLU A 172 43.76 15.20 22.87
C GLU A 172 43.28 15.66 21.47
N LEU A 173 43.79 15.02 20.41
CA LEU A 173 43.45 15.35 19.03
C LEU A 173 42.35 14.48 18.48
N VAL A 174 42.19 13.28 19.02
CA VAL A 174 41.21 12.29 18.52
C VAL A 174 39.95 12.33 19.36
N GLU A 175 38.80 12.51 18.71
CA GLU A 175 37.48 12.48 19.35
C GLU A 175 36.88 11.10 19.33
N ALA A 176 37.07 10.32 18.25
CA ALA A 176 36.53 8.96 18.12
C ALA A 176 37.42 8.05 17.27
N VAL A 177 37.39 6.77 17.56
CA VAL A 177 37.88 5.68 16.70
C VAL A 177 36.75 4.70 16.50
N ILE A 178 36.24 4.64 15.27
CA ILE A 178 35.03 3.91 14.87
C ILE A 178 35.43 2.75 13.97
N GLY A 179 34.78 1.58 14.10
CA GLY A 179 35.04 0.40 13.29
C GLY A 179 35.95 -0.65 13.94
N LEU A 180 36.48 -0.44 15.16
CA LEU A 180 37.13 -1.50 15.94
C LEU A 180 36.13 -2.56 16.40
N ASP A 181 34.90 -2.15 16.70
CA ASP A 181 33.75 -2.99 16.95
C ASP A 181 32.87 -3.02 15.70
N ASN A 182 32.45 -4.20 15.27
CA ASN A 182 31.60 -4.37 14.08
C ASN A 182 30.27 -5.07 14.40
N ARG A 183 29.82 -4.96 15.66
CA ARG A 183 28.47 -5.45 16.00
C ARG A 183 27.42 -4.77 15.15
N LYS A 184 26.39 -5.49 14.76
CA LYS A 184 25.23 -4.89 14.11
C LYS A 184 24.46 -4.03 15.09
N LEU A 185 24.10 -2.83 14.67
CA LEU A 185 23.40 -1.85 15.50
C LEU A 185 21.88 -1.96 15.39
N GLY A 186 21.35 -2.37 14.24
CA GLY A 186 19.92 -2.30 13.97
C GLY A 186 19.35 -3.44 13.16
N ARG A 187 18.16 -3.20 12.72
CA ARG A 187 17.34 -4.09 11.88
C ARG A 187 16.37 -3.22 11.07
N PRO A 188 15.77 -3.74 9.99
CA PRO A 188 14.69 -3.04 9.31
C PRO A 188 13.61 -2.62 10.31
N ALA A 189 12.98 -1.48 10.11
CA ALA A 189 11.92 -1.01 10.99
C ALA A 189 10.73 -1.99 11.02
N GLY A 190 10.61 -2.82 10.01
CA GLY A 190 9.69 -3.94 9.90
C GLY A 190 9.12 -4.02 8.49
N THR A 191 9.06 -5.24 7.96
CA THR A 191 8.44 -5.52 6.67
C THR A 191 7.43 -6.62 6.85
N GLY A 192 6.27 -6.26 7.40
CA GLY A 192 5.15 -7.17 7.40
C GLY A 192 4.63 -7.35 5.98
N THR A 193 4.53 -8.60 5.51
CA THR A 193 3.75 -8.93 4.32
C THR A 193 2.41 -9.49 4.76
N GLY A 194 1.34 -8.82 4.41
CA GLY A 194 -0.01 -9.26 4.75
C GLY A 194 -1.00 -8.10 4.65
N ASP A 195 -2.29 -8.42 4.71
CA ASP A 195 -3.31 -7.38 4.76
C ASP A 195 -3.30 -6.71 6.14
N PRO A 196 -3.01 -5.40 6.23
CA PRO A 196 -3.14 -4.70 7.50
C PRO A 196 -4.60 -4.70 7.97
N PRO A 197 -4.85 -4.71 9.27
CA PRO A 197 -6.20 -4.75 9.81
C PRO A 197 -7.04 -3.57 9.32
N GLY A 198 -8.12 -3.86 8.59
CA GLY A 198 -9.18 -2.90 8.28
C GLY A 198 -8.86 -1.78 7.28
N ALA A 199 -7.67 -1.77 6.66
CA ALA A 199 -7.31 -0.82 5.61
C ALA A 199 -7.26 -1.50 4.25
N GLY A 200 -7.77 -0.83 3.21
CA GLY A 200 -7.34 -1.09 1.85
C GLY A 200 -5.89 -0.62 1.72
N TYR A 201 -5.01 -1.43 1.15
CA TYR A 201 -3.69 -0.95 0.76
C TYR A 201 -3.82 0.19 -0.24
N LEU A 202 -3.10 1.28 0.01
CA LEU A 202 -3.01 2.41 -0.89
C LEU A 202 -1.63 2.46 -1.54
N THR A 203 -1.57 2.92 -2.77
CA THR A 203 -0.28 3.20 -3.40
C THR A 203 0.34 4.46 -2.77
N PRO A 204 1.68 4.60 -2.75
CA PRO A 204 2.32 5.83 -2.28
C PRO A 204 1.80 7.10 -2.95
N LEU A 205 1.39 7.00 -4.23
CA LEU A 205 0.80 8.12 -4.97
C LEU A 205 -0.57 8.53 -4.42
N GLN A 206 -1.44 7.57 -4.08
CA GLN A 206 -2.73 7.86 -3.45
C GLN A 206 -2.55 8.51 -2.09
N ILE A 207 -1.62 8.01 -1.27
CA ILE A 207 -1.32 8.59 0.03
C ILE A 207 -0.78 10.03 -0.11
N ALA A 208 0.11 10.27 -1.05
CA ALA A 208 0.60 11.61 -1.35
C ALA A 208 -0.54 12.58 -1.75
N GLN A 209 -1.55 12.09 -2.48
CA GLN A 209 -2.76 12.84 -2.82
C GLN A 209 -3.62 13.12 -1.58
N ASP A 210 -3.87 12.11 -0.75
CA ASP A 210 -4.67 12.23 0.47
C ASP A 210 -4.02 13.19 1.49
N TYR A 211 -2.69 13.20 1.55
CA TYR A 211 -1.93 14.14 2.38
C TYR A 211 -1.67 15.48 1.68
N ASN A 212 -2.33 15.75 0.55
CA ASN A 212 -2.22 16.99 -0.21
C ASN A 212 -0.78 17.39 -0.53
N PHE A 213 0.04 16.46 -1.01
CA PHE A 213 1.39 16.78 -1.46
C PHE A 213 1.33 17.77 -2.64
N PRO A 214 2.30 18.69 -2.73
CA PRO A 214 2.43 19.52 -3.93
C PRO A 214 2.62 18.64 -5.17
N THR A 215 2.00 19.00 -6.27
CA THR A 215 2.03 18.23 -7.53
C THR A 215 3.22 18.60 -8.42
N ASN A 216 4.11 19.46 -7.95
CA ASN A 216 5.31 19.88 -8.66
C ASN A 216 6.33 18.74 -8.71
N SER A 217 7.16 18.73 -9.75
CA SER A 217 8.28 17.80 -9.83
C SER A 217 9.37 18.15 -8.83
N ALA A 218 9.98 17.16 -8.21
CA ALA A 218 11.17 17.28 -7.38
C ALA A 218 12.47 17.33 -8.21
N ALA A 219 12.39 17.71 -9.48
CA ALA A 219 13.56 17.78 -10.36
C ALA A 219 14.63 18.71 -9.79
N GLY A 220 15.89 18.29 -9.91
CA GLY A 220 17.05 18.98 -9.34
C GLY A 220 17.33 18.67 -7.87
N GLN A 221 16.47 17.93 -7.20
CA GLN A 221 16.68 17.43 -5.84
C GLN A 221 17.22 16.00 -5.86
N THR A 222 17.83 15.60 -4.75
CA THR A 222 18.34 14.25 -4.54
C THR A 222 17.90 13.74 -3.17
N ILE A 223 17.33 12.55 -3.14
CA ILE A 223 16.98 11.81 -1.93
C ILE A 223 18.04 10.74 -1.71
N GLY A 224 18.65 10.71 -0.54
CA GLY A 224 19.59 9.67 -0.13
C GLY A 224 18.91 8.65 0.80
N ILE A 225 19.07 7.38 0.51
CA ILE A 225 18.47 6.25 1.26
C ILE A 225 19.59 5.40 1.83
N PHE A 226 19.53 5.10 3.14
CA PHE A 226 20.45 4.16 3.80
C PHE A 226 19.95 2.73 3.67
N GLU A 227 20.84 1.80 3.26
CA GLU A 227 20.51 0.38 3.15
C GLU A 227 21.58 -0.53 3.73
N ASP A 228 21.20 -1.45 4.61
CA ASP A 228 22.11 -2.47 5.16
C ASP A 228 22.31 -3.64 4.19
N ALA A 229 23.32 -3.53 3.34
CA ALA A 229 23.72 -4.60 2.43
C ALA A 229 24.29 -5.83 3.17
N SER A 230 24.78 -5.69 4.40
CA SER A 230 25.25 -6.81 5.21
C SER A 230 24.10 -7.70 5.72
N ALA A 231 22.89 -7.15 5.81
CA ALA A 231 21.66 -7.90 6.05
C ALA A 231 21.07 -8.49 4.75
N GLY A 232 21.61 -8.09 3.59
CA GLY A 232 21.13 -8.52 2.28
C GLY A 232 20.16 -7.55 1.62
N ALA A 233 20.07 -6.29 2.08
CA ALA A 233 19.28 -5.26 1.42
C ALA A 233 19.75 -5.09 -0.04
N ALA A 234 18.80 -5.14 -0.95
CA ALA A 234 19.05 -5.02 -2.38
C ALA A 234 17.74 -4.73 -3.12
N TYR A 235 17.83 -4.17 -4.32
CA TYR A 235 16.68 -3.99 -5.21
C TYR A 235 17.08 -4.22 -6.66
N LEU A 236 16.07 -4.46 -7.52
CA LEU A 236 16.23 -4.48 -8.96
C LEU A 236 15.71 -3.16 -9.56
N PRO A 237 16.52 -2.41 -10.31
CA PRO A 237 16.02 -1.22 -11.00
C PRO A 237 14.83 -1.47 -11.93
N SER A 238 14.73 -2.67 -12.51
CA SER A 238 13.59 -3.09 -13.32
C SER A 238 12.29 -3.16 -12.55
N ASP A 239 12.32 -3.60 -11.30
CA ASP A 239 11.16 -3.73 -10.44
C ASP A 239 10.64 -2.34 -10.04
N VAL A 240 11.54 -1.46 -9.62
CA VAL A 240 11.23 -0.07 -9.30
C VAL A 240 10.64 0.65 -10.52
N ASN A 241 11.25 0.49 -11.70
CA ASN A 241 10.75 1.06 -12.94
C ASN A 241 9.35 0.53 -13.28
N SER A 242 9.13 -0.78 -13.14
CA SER A 242 7.83 -1.40 -13.40
C SER A 242 6.75 -0.86 -12.47
N PHE A 243 7.06 -0.71 -11.17
CA PHE A 243 6.16 -0.13 -10.19
C PHE A 243 5.80 1.31 -10.52
N VAL A 244 6.81 2.17 -10.72
CA VAL A 244 6.60 3.61 -10.94
C VAL A 244 5.84 3.87 -12.25
N THR A 245 6.16 3.12 -13.32
CA THR A 245 5.47 3.26 -14.60
C THR A 245 4.04 2.72 -14.57
N ALA A 246 3.76 1.69 -13.77
CA ALA A 246 2.39 1.22 -13.54
C ALA A 246 1.49 2.28 -12.87
N LEU A 247 2.07 3.21 -12.12
CA LEU A 247 1.38 4.37 -11.55
C LEU A 247 1.23 5.54 -12.55
N GLY A 248 1.68 5.38 -13.79
CA GLY A 248 1.65 6.43 -14.81
C GLY A 248 2.74 7.50 -14.65
N LEU A 249 3.77 7.23 -13.85
CA LEU A 249 4.85 8.14 -13.56
C LEU A 249 6.09 7.83 -14.44
N SER A 250 7.00 8.81 -14.57
CA SER A 250 8.26 8.62 -15.27
C SER A 250 9.23 7.75 -14.46
N ALA A 251 10.06 6.98 -15.15
CA ALA A 251 11.10 6.16 -14.51
C ALA A 251 12.02 7.04 -13.64
N PRO A 252 12.35 6.62 -12.41
CA PRO A 252 13.20 7.37 -11.51
C PRO A 252 14.66 7.31 -11.95
N LYS A 253 15.46 8.30 -11.52
CA LYS A 253 16.91 8.32 -11.68
C LYS A 253 17.55 7.67 -10.46
N LEU A 254 17.98 6.44 -10.59
CA LEU A 254 18.56 5.64 -9.52
C LEU A 254 20.08 5.65 -9.59
N SER A 255 20.76 5.77 -8.46
CA SER A 255 22.21 5.68 -8.33
C SER A 255 22.59 4.88 -7.09
N ASP A 256 23.33 3.81 -7.26
CA ASP A 256 23.86 3.02 -6.15
C ASP A 256 25.18 3.63 -5.68
N ILE A 257 25.24 4.02 -4.41
CA ILE A 257 26.44 4.53 -3.75
C ILE A 257 27.01 3.42 -2.86
N LEU A 258 28.07 2.81 -3.33
CA LEU A 258 28.67 1.64 -2.69
C LEU A 258 29.70 2.05 -1.64
N LEU A 259 29.51 1.64 -0.39
CA LEU A 259 30.37 2.01 0.73
C LEU A 259 31.00 0.76 1.35
N LEU A 260 32.21 0.89 1.88
CA LEU A 260 32.93 -0.17 2.60
C LEU A 260 33.04 -1.52 1.85
N GLY A 261 32.93 -1.48 0.52
CA GLY A 261 33.01 -2.68 -0.31
C GLY A 261 31.68 -3.43 -0.47
N TYR A 262 30.59 -2.94 0.11
CA TYR A 262 29.25 -3.48 -0.11
C TYR A 262 28.71 -3.10 -1.48
N THR A 263 27.75 -3.89 -1.96
CA THR A 263 27.16 -3.73 -3.30
C THR A 263 25.66 -3.98 -3.25
N ASN A 264 24.92 -3.38 -4.19
CA ASN A 264 23.56 -3.80 -4.49
C ASN A 264 23.57 -5.20 -5.16
N ASN A 265 23.24 -6.22 -4.41
CA ASN A 265 23.23 -7.59 -4.91
C ASN A 265 21.86 -8.01 -5.45
N GLY A 266 21.25 -7.15 -6.26
CA GLY A 266 19.93 -7.37 -6.84
C GLY A 266 19.76 -8.69 -7.57
N ALA A 267 20.86 -9.32 -8.04
CA ALA A 267 20.83 -10.65 -8.63
C ALA A 267 20.39 -11.76 -7.66
N LEU A 268 20.43 -11.51 -6.36
CA LEU A 268 19.98 -12.42 -5.30
C LEU A 268 18.53 -12.16 -4.86
N VAL A 269 17.81 -11.27 -5.53
CA VAL A 269 16.39 -11.03 -5.24
C VAL A 269 15.61 -12.33 -5.50
N LEU A 270 15.09 -12.90 -4.43
CA LEU A 270 14.38 -14.17 -4.43
C LEU A 270 12.86 -13.95 -4.40
N SER A 271 12.09 -14.97 -4.78
CA SER A 271 10.64 -14.99 -4.59
C SER A 271 10.26 -16.19 -3.70
N PRO A 272 9.71 -15.98 -2.52
CA PRO A 272 9.43 -14.70 -1.83
C PRO A 272 10.73 -13.99 -1.39
N PRO A 273 10.76 -12.65 -1.41
CA PRO A 273 11.96 -11.90 -1.05
C PRO A 273 12.20 -11.96 0.46
N PRO A 274 13.47 -12.07 0.92
CA PRO A 274 13.80 -11.83 2.32
C PRO A 274 13.41 -10.41 2.77
N GLY A 275 13.14 -10.23 4.07
CA GLY A 275 12.75 -8.95 4.65
C GLY A 275 13.62 -7.75 4.24
N PRO A 276 14.97 -7.84 4.28
CA PRO A 276 15.85 -6.75 3.86
C PRO A 276 15.70 -6.33 2.38
N ILE A 277 15.39 -7.27 1.50
CA ILE A 277 15.11 -6.98 0.08
C ILE A 277 13.77 -6.26 -0.07
N LEU A 278 12.75 -6.70 0.67
CA LEU A 278 11.45 -6.03 0.69
C LEU A 278 11.60 -4.61 1.20
N GLU A 279 12.34 -4.40 2.29
CA GLU A 279 12.64 -3.10 2.89
C GLU A 279 13.25 -2.15 1.86
N CYS A 280 14.36 -2.54 1.27
CA CYS A 280 15.07 -1.73 0.28
C CYS A 280 14.18 -1.38 -0.93
N ASN A 281 13.39 -2.34 -1.42
CA ASN A 281 12.46 -2.10 -2.51
C ASN A 281 11.36 -1.11 -2.15
N ILE A 282 10.78 -1.22 -0.94
CA ILE A 282 9.75 -0.31 -0.41
C ILE A 282 10.31 1.10 -0.34
N ASP A 283 11.46 1.29 0.30
CA ASP A 283 12.10 2.60 0.48
C ASP A 283 12.33 3.30 -0.86
N VAL A 284 12.94 2.60 -1.81
CA VAL A 284 13.25 3.15 -3.13
C VAL A 284 11.98 3.47 -3.92
N CYS A 285 10.98 2.57 -3.91
CA CYS A 285 9.71 2.77 -4.63
C CYS A 285 8.91 3.95 -4.06
N ILE A 286 8.84 4.07 -2.74
CA ILE A 286 8.09 5.15 -2.09
C ILE A 286 8.77 6.49 -2.34
N ALA A 287 10.09 6.58 -2.13
CA ALA A 287 10.85 7.80 -2.38
C ALA A 287 10.74 8.25 -3.85
N ALA A 288 10.84 7.30 -4.81
CA ALA A 288 10.71 7.58 -6.23
C ALA A 288 9.32 8.06 -6.65
N THR A 289 8.28 7.59 -5.94
CA THR A 289 6.88 7.97 -6.23
C THR A 289 6.52 9.31 -5.61
N SER A 290 6.82 9.50 -4.33
CA SER A 290 6.48 10.71 -3.58
C SER A 290 7.36 11.91 -3.95
N GLY A 291 8.62 11.66 -4.34
CA GLY A 291 9.59 12.66 -4.82
C GLY A 291 9.82 12.58 -6.32
N GLN A 292 8.74 12.52 -7.12
CA GLN A 292 8.83 12.32 -8.56
C GLN A 292 9.76 13.35 -9.23
N GLY A 293 10.70 12.84 -10.01
CA GLY A 293 11.70 13.65 -10.74
C GLY A 293 12.99 13.90 -9.97
N ALA A 294 13.07 13.58 -8.68
CA ALA A 294 14.30 13.60 -7.91
C ALA A 294 15.29 12.52 -8.37
N ASN A 295 16.57 12.72 -8.10
CA ASN A 295 17.54 11.64 -8.13
C ASN A 295 17.40 10.83 -6.83
N ILE A 296 17.53 9.51 -6.91
CA ILE A 296 17.50 8.61 -5.76
C ILE A 296 18.88 7.99 -5.63
N ASN A 297 19.61 8.36 -4.60
CA ASN A 297 20.89 7.75 -4.23
C ASN A 297 20.65 6.70 -3.15
N VAL A 298 20.92 5.43 -3.45
CA VAL A 298 20.81 4.33 -2.50
C VAL A 298 22.21 4.00 -1.97
N TYR A 299 22.43 4.19 -0.68
CA TYR A 299 23.72 4.00 -0.03
C TYR A 299 23.79 2.61 0.58
N PHE A 300 24.54 1.72 -0.05
CA PHE A 300 24.76 0.36 0.40
C PHE A 300 25.99 0.27 1.31
N THR A 301 25.76 -0.09 2.56
CA THR A 301 26.80 -0.23 3.59
C THR A 301 26.40 -1.37 4.55
N ASP A 302 27.05 -1.46 5.70
CA ASP A 302 26.57 -2.30 6.81
C ASP A 302 25.92 -1.45 7.90
N ASP A 303 25.20 -2.11 8.77
CA ASP A 303 24.56 -1.51 9.93
C ASP A 303 25.48 -1.54 11.16
N SER A 304 26.76 -1.21 10.96
CA SER A 304 27.76 -1.01 12.02
C SER A 304 27.97 0.48 12.32
N GLU A 305 28.69 0.76 13.41
CA GLU A 305 29.09 2.15 13.70
C GLU A 305 29.86 2.78 12.53
N LEU A 306 30.72 2.01 11.87
CA LEU A 306 31.50 2.50 10.72
C LEU A 306 30.61 2.70 9.49
N GLY A 307 29.61 1.83 9.28
CA GLY A 307 28.64 1.95 8.20
C GLY A 307 27.83 3.25 8.31
N TRP A 308 27.26 3.50 9.48
CA TRP A 308 26.49 4.74 9.74
C TRP A 308 27.36 6.00 9.64
N ASP A 309 28.58 5.98 10.21
CA ASP A 309 29.52 7.11 10.05
C ASP A 309 29.85 7.38 8.58
N THR A 310 30.11 6.31 7.81
CA THR A 310 30.47 6.42 6.40
C THR A 310 29.30 6.88 5.53
N PHE A 311 28.08 6.41 5.83
CA PHE A 311 26.86 6.88 5.17
C PHE A 311 26.68 8.39 5.34
N PHE A 312 26.67 8.88 6.58
CA PHE A 312 26.47 10.30 6.83
C PHE A 312 27.61 11.15 6.27
N ASP A 313 28.86 10.65 6.37
CA ASP A 313 30.01 11.36 5.78
C ASP A 313 29.87 11.51 4.27
N ARG A 314 29.57 10.42 3.57
CA ARG A 314 29.41 10.40 2.12
C ARG A 314 28.19 11.22 1.64
N ALA A 315 27.09 11.15 2.36
CA ALA A 315 25.86 11.87 2.04
C ALA A 315 26.01 13.39 2.25
N THR A 316 26.69 13.81 3.32
CA THR A 316 26.94 15.24 3.61
C THR A 316 28.05 15.83 2.75
N PHE A 317 29.02 15.02 2.35
CA PHE A 317 30.16 15.43 1.54
C PHE A 317 30.32 14.46 0.34
N PRO A 318 29.44 14.57 -0.66
CA PRO A 318 29.47 13.70 -1.82
C PRO A 318 30.78 13.82 -2.59
N LEU A 319 31.19 12.75 -3.27
CA LEU A 319 32.36 12.79 -4.16
C LEU A 319 31.97 13.42 -5.50
N PRO A 320 32.99 13.88 -6.26
CA PRO A 320 32.76 14.37 -7.62
C PRO A 320 32.04 13.31 -8.47
N GLY A 321 30.89 13.70 -9.04
CA GLY A 321 30.03 12.81 -9.82
C GLY A 321 28.79 12.29 -9.09
N ASP A 322 28.75 12.36 -7.75
CA ASP A 322 27.55 12.07 -6.99
C ASP A 322 26.57 13.26 -7.07
N ASN A 323 25.30 12.95 -7.07
CA ASN A 323 24.26 13.95 -6.88
C ASN A 323 24.15 14.28 -5.37
N PRO A 324 24.39 15.56 -4.94
CA PRO A 324 24.34 15.88 -3.52
C PRO A 324 22.90 15.75 -2.97
N PRO A 325 22.68 14.98 -1.89
CA PRO A 325 21.37 14.88 -1.28
C PRO A 325 20.94 16.20 -0.62
N SER A 326 19.64 16.51 -0.76
CA SER A 326 18.97 17.54 0.02
C SER A 326 18.09 16.96 1.11
N VAL A 327 17.82 15.65 1.03
CA VAL A 327 17.05 14.90 2.01
C VAL A 327 17.67 13.52 2.18
N LEU A 328 17.73 13.05 3.41
CA LEU A 328 18.13 11.69 3.76
C LEU A 328 16.95 10.96 4.41
N THR A 329 16.86 9.66 4.16
CA THR A 329 15.91 8.77 4.82
C THR A 329 16.57 7.46 5.20
N ALA A 330 16.15 6.91 6.35
CA ALA A 330 16.55 5.58 6.77
C ALA A 330 15.37 4.89 7.47
N SER A 331 15.11 3.68 7.02
CA SER A 331 14.09 2.80 7.56
C SER A 331 14.66 1.71 8.47
N TRP A 332 15.98 1.76 8.68
CA TRP A 332 16.69 0.91 9.60
C TRP A 332 16.67 1.55 10.99
N VAL A 333 16.22 0.78 11.95
CA VAL A 333 16.13 1.22 13.35
C VAL A 333 17.32 0.63 14.10
N PRO A 334 18.38 1.38 14.30
CA PRO A 334 19.46 0.92 15.17
C PRO A 334 18.89 0.72 16.56
N SER A 335 18.80 -0.50 16.99
CA SER A 335 18.66 -0.77 18.41
C SER A 335 20.05 -0.58 19.03
N LEU A 336 20.41 0.64 19.34
CA LEU A 336 21.47 0.89 20.28
C LEU A 336 20.99 0.50 21.68
N ARG A 337 20.64 -0.74 21.75
CA ARG A 337 20.64 -1.51 22.95
C ARG A 337 22.11 -1.79 23.22
N ASP A 338 22.62 -1.22 24.22
CA ASP A 338 23.53 -2.06 24.92
C ASP A 338 22.64 -3.17 25.52
N ASP A 339 22.91 -4.40 25.17
CA ASP A 339 22.25 -5.56 25.76
C ASP A 339 22.60 -5.73 27.25
N THR A 340 23.10 -4.69 27.88
CA THR A 340 23.33 -4.57 29.31
C THR A 340 22.02 -4.36 30.07
N GLY A 341 20.88 -4.27 29.36
CA GLY A 341 19.55 -4.15 29.99
C GLY A 341 19.21 -2.77 30.43
N SER A 342 19.96 -1.76 30.03
CA SER A 342 19.67 -0.38 30.36
C SER A 342 19.75 0.54 29.14
N ILE A 343 18.63 0.66 28.43
CA ILE A 343 18.40 1.85 27.57
C ILE A 343 18.22 3.09 28.48
N GLY A 344 18.10 2.95 29.75
CA GLY A 344 18.02 4.06 30.71
C GLY A 344 19.36 4.53 31.26
N ASP A 345 20.44 3.86 30.96
CA ASP A 345 21.75 4.24 31.44
C ASP A 345 22.51 4.87 30.28
N HIS A 346 22.55 6.17 30.22
CA HIS A 346 23.34 7.16 29.48
C HIS A 346 24.59 6.68 28.68
N THR A 347 24.71 5.42 28.35
CA THR A 347 25.90 4.78 27.79
C THR A 347 25.98 4.81 26.27
N ILE A 348 25.05 5.46 25.58
CA ILE A 348 25.38 6.01 24.25
C ILE A 348 26.22 7.28 24.41
N ALA A 349 26.66 7.64 25.56
CA ALA A 349 27.69 8.65 25.80
C ALA A 349 29.07 8.17 25.31
N GLY A 350 29.07 7.39 24.24
CA GLY A 350 30.26 6.97 23.59
C GLY A 350 30.68 7.94 22.52
N THR A 351 31.92 7.85 22.15
CA THR A 351 32.50 8.61 21.05
C THR A 351 31.69 8.46 19.75
N PHE A 352 31.07 7.31 19.53
CA PHE A 352 30.21 7.06 18.38
C PHE A 352 28.94 7.93 18.38
N ALA A 353 28.19 7.96 19.48
CA ALA A 353 26.97 8.75 19.57
C ALA A 353 27.24 10.24 19.40
N ASN A 354 28.29 10.75 20.03
CA ASN A 354 28.73 12.15 19.87
C ASN A 354 29.14 12.45 18.43
N ASN A 355 29.88 11.53 17.78
CA ASN A 355 30.25 11.67 16.37
C ASN A 355 28.98 11.70 15.47
N LEU A 356 28.05 10.79 15.67
CA LEU A 356 26.83 10.69 14.86
C LEU A 356 25.92 11.91 15.07
N HIS A 357 25.78 12.39 16.31
CA HIS A 357 25.12 13.67 16.60
C HIS A 357 25.79 14.83 15.85
N GLY A 358 27.13 14.88 15.84
CA GLY A 358 27.89 15.85 15.06
C GLY A 358 27.66 15.75 13.55
N LYS A 359 27.49 14.54 13.00
CA LYS A 359 27.13 14.33 11.59
C LYS A 359 25.72 14.83 11.28
N LEU A 360 24.76 14.64 12.17
CA LEU A 360 23.39 15.15 12.03
C LEU A 360 23.34 16.69 12.10
N LYS A 361 24.11 17.30 13.00
CA LYS A 361 24.34 18.76 13.01
C LYS A 361 24.95 19.23 11.69
N THR A 362 25.92 18.48 11.17
CA THR A 362 26.56 18.79 9.89
C THR A 362 25.54 18.71 8.74
N ALA A 363 24.68 17.67 8.70
CA ALA A 363 23.61 17.57 7.73
C ALA A 363 22.69 18.79 7.75
N ALA A 364 22.26 19.22 8.94
CA ALA A 364 21.47 20.44 9.10
C ALA A 364 22.21 21.69 8.58
N ALA A 365 23.50 21.87 8.91
CA ALA A 365 24.31 22.98 8.43
C ALA A 365 24.53 22.95 6.90
N ARG A 366 24.44 21.79 6.28
CA ARG A 366 24.49 21.58 4.85
C ARG A 366 23.10 21.73 4.17
N GLY A 367 22.06 22.00 4.94
CA GLY A 367 20.69 22.14 4.42
C GLY A 367 20.02 20.81 4.09
N ILE A 368 20.46 19.74 4.69
CA ILE A 368 19.92 18.39 4.47
C ILE A 368 18.89 18.08 5.56
N THR A 369 17.69 17.69 5.14
CA THR A 369 16.65 17.17 6.05
C THR A 369 16.85 15.68 6.25
N VAL A 370 16.74 15.18 7.48
CA VAL A 370 16.90 13.75 7.80
C VAL A 370 15.60 13.20 8.37
N PHE A 371 15.04 12.19 7.73
CA PHE A 371 13.90 11.41 8.21
C PHE A 371 14.33 10.02 8.64
N MET A 372 13.78 9.53 9.73
CA MET A 372 14.00 8.16 10.16
C MET A 372 12.71 7.52 10.67
N ALA A 373 12.49 6.27 10.30
CA ALA A 373 11.42 5.45 10.85
C ALA A 373 11.65 5.21 12.35
N ILE A 374 10.60 5.27 13.16
CA ILE A 374 10.76 5.14 14.63
C ILE A 374 10.71 3.69 15.12
N GLY A 375 10.33 2.75 14.26
CA GLY A 375 10.20 1.32 14.57
C GLY A 375 8.77 0.85 14.71
N ASP A 376 8.61 -0.47 14.66
CA ASP A 376 7.33 -1.16 14.49
C ASP A 376 6.93 -2.01 15.71
N TRP A 377 7.63 -1.84 16.83
CA TRP A 377 7.42 -2.69 18.01
C TRP A 377 6.86 -1.92 19.20
N GLY A 378 6.04 -0.92 18.92
CA GLY A 378 5.37 -0.10 19.93
C GLY A 378 6.32 0.68 20.83
N SER A 379 5.82 1.10 21.97
CA SER A 379 6.59 1.86 22.97
C SER A 379 7.70 1.04 23.61
N GLU A 380 7.57 -0.28 23.69
CA GLU A 380 8.56 -1.18 24.28
C GLU A 380 9.76 -1.44 23.35
N ASN A 381 9.59 -1.17 22.07
CA ASN A 381 10.60 -1.38 21.03
C ASN A 381 11.22 -2.77 21.05
N ASP A 382 10.39 -3.79 21.39
CA ASP A 382 10.77 -5.20 21.50
C ASP A 382 11.90 -5.50 22.52
N VAL A 383 11.98 -4.70 23.59
CA VAL A 383 12.99 -4.91 24.67
C VAL A 383 12.55 -6.00 25.62
N GLY A 384 11.28 -6.09 25.96
CA GLY A 384 10.75 -7.09 26.86
C GLY A 384 11.16 -6.91 28.31
N ASP A 385 11.50 -5.67 28.71
CA ASP A 385 11.86 -5.34 30.09
C ASP A 385 10.79 -4.55 30.84
N GLY A 386 9.63 -4.35 30.19
CA GLY A 386 8.49 -3.63 30.77
C GLY A 386 8.67 -2.12 30.83
N LYS A 387 9.54 -1.56 29.97
CA LYS A 387 9.77 -0.11 29.85
C LYS A 387 9.58 0.37 28.42
N CYS A 388 9.35 1.67 28.29
CA CYS A 388 9.34 2.34 26.99
C CYS A 388 10.78 2.64 26.53
N HIS A 389 11.04 2.47 25.25
CA HIS A 389 12.37 2.64 24.68
C HIS A 389 12.35 3.41 23.37
N ILE A 390 13.29 4.31 23.18
CA ILE A 390 13.53 5.03 21.94
C ILE A 390 14.87 4.60 21.35
N SER A 391 14.88 4.30 20.07
CA SER A 391 16.11 3.97 19.35
C SER A 391 16.93 5.23 19.06
N TYR A 392 18.26 5.06 18.95
CA TYR A 392 19.17 6.08 18.47
C TYR A 392 19.73 5.62 17.11
N PRO A 393 19.87 6.50 16.07
CA PRO A 393 19.78 7.97 16.13
C PRO A 393 18.38 8.59 15.93
N ASN A 394 17.32 7.77 15.84
CA ASN A 394 15.94 8.25 15.62
C ASN A 394 15.51 9.26 16.70
N GLY A 395 15.98 9.08 17.92
CA GLY A 395 15.75 10.00 19.03
C GLY A 395 16.55 11.31 18.97
N ASP A 396 17.50 11.46 18.06
CA ASP A 396 18.33 12.67 17.96
C ASP A 396 17.47 13.89 17.58
N PRO A 397 17.64 15.05 18.25
CA PRO A 397 16.87 16.26 17.95
C PRO A 397 17.03 16.81 16.53
N PHE A 398 18.09 16.43 15.81
CA PHE A 398 18.33 16.80 14.42
C PHE A 398 17.70 15.84 13.40
N VAL A 399 17.02 14.81 13.86
CA VAL A 399 16.24 13.86 13.05
C VAL A 399 14.76 14.21 13.16
N THR A 400 14.03 14.13 12.06
CA THR A 400 12.56 14.08 12.05
C THR A 400 12.11 12.62 12.11
N ALA A 401 11.65 12.21 13.28
CA ALA A 401 11.22 10.85 13.54
C ALA A 401 9.79 10.61 13.06
N CYS A 402 9.60 9.53 12.29
CA CYS A 402 8.36 9.20 11.62
C CYS A 402 7.66 8.01 12.29
N GLY A 403 6.49 8.23 12.87
CA GLY A 403 5.59 7.20 13.39
C GLY A 403 4.60 6.68 12.36
N GLY A 404 3.81 5.69 12.75
CA GLY A 404 2.91 4.96 11.89
C GLY A 404 1.43 5.16 12.19
N THR A 405 0.63 5.27 11.12
CA THR A 405 -0.85 5.39 11.18
C THR A 405 -1.51 4.49 10.15
N ILE A 406 -2.82 4.34 10.27
CA ILE A 406 -3.69 3.67 9.30
C ILE A 406 -4.78 4.65 8.85
N LEU A 407 -4.97 4.77 7.55
CA LEU A 407 -6.11 5.47 6.95
C LEU A 407 -7.31 4.53 6.90
N GLY A 408 -8.39 4.90 7.56
CA GLY A 408 -9.62 4.13 7.60
C GLY A 408 -10.57 4.44 6.44
N SER A 409 -11.41 3.46 6.06
CA SER A 409 -12.43 3.60 5.03
C SER A 409 -13.78 4.08 5.55
N ALA A 410 -13.92 4.38 6.84
CA ALA A 410 -15.18 4.83 7.42
C ALA A 410 -15.54 6.23 6.91
N ASN A 411 -16.86 6.45 6.69
CA ASN A 411 -17.39 7.77 6.30
C ASN A 411 -16.98 8.83 7.32
N PRO A 412 -16.01 9.70 7.03
CA PRO A 412 -15.60 10.72 7.97
C PRO A 412 -16.71 11.75 8.17
N THR A 413 -16.83 12.25 9.38
CA THR A 413 -17.72 13.37 9.68
C THR A 413 -16.87 14.56 10.16
N PRO A 414 -16.72 15.63 9.39
CA PRO A 414 -17.43 15.93 8.12
C PRO A 414 -16.92 15.14 6.91
N PRO A 415 -17.75 14.98 5.85
CA PRO A 415 -17.34 14.35 4.62
C PRO A 415 -16.08 15.02 4.04
N GLY A 416 -15.09 14.21 3.68
CA GLY A 416 -13.80 14.67 3.13
C GLY A 416 -12.70 14.89 4.18
N ALA A 417 -12.97 14.70 5.47
CA ALA A 417 -11.90 14.63 6.47
C ALA A 417 -11.17 13.28 6.35
N LEU A 418 -9.85 13.27 6.54
CA LEU A 418 -9.11 12.03 6.66
C LEU A 418 -9.51 11.34 7.96
N TYR A 419 -9.96 10.08 7.86
CA TYR A 419 -10.16 9.23 9.03
C TYR A 419 -8.89 8.44 9.24
N GLU A 420 -8.09 8.87 10.18
CA GLU A 420 -6.76 8.33 10.45
C GLU A 420 -6.62 8.00 11.93
N TYR A 421 -6.00 6.87 12.23
CA TYR A 421 -5.77 6.42 13.61
C TYR A 421 -4.37 5.81 13.75
N THR A 422 -3.90 5.71 14.97
CA THR A 422 -2.58 5.13 15.28
C THR A 422 -2.50 3.69 14.82
N TRP A 423 -1.40 3.33 14.18
CA TRP A 423 -1.13 1.94 13.84
C TRP A 423 -0.76 1.14 15.09
N SER A 424 -1.55 0.11 15.39
CA SER A 424 -1.29 -0.90 16.41
C SER A 424 -2.15 -2.13 16.13
N ASP A 425 -1.51 -3.26 15.93
CA ASP A 425 -2.17 -4.53 15.65
C ASP A 425 -2.79 -5.17 16.90
N GLY A 426 -2.30 -4.80 18.08
CA GLY A 426 -2.72 -5.36 19.39
C GLY A 426 -4.03 -4.80 19.91
N ASN A 427 -4.50 -3.65 19.44
CA ASN A 427 -5.62 -2.94 20.04
C ASN A 427 -6.94 -3.12 19.28
N VAL A 428 -7.51 -4.32 19.38
CA VAL A 428 -8.83 -4.67 18.78
C VAL A 428 -9.98 -3.81 19.30
N LEU A 429 -9.82 -3.16 20.46
CA LEU A 429 -10.88 -2.36 21.12
C LEU A 429 -10.95 -0.92 20.60
N ALA A 430 -9.90 -0.42 19.99
CA ALA A 430 -9.85 0.93 19.42
C ALA A 430 -10.12 0.96 17.90
N SER A 431 -10.22 -0.20 17.24
CA SER A 431 -10.56 -0.28 15.83
C SER A 431 -12.07 -0.14 15.65
N PRO A 432 -12.56 0.86 14.90
CA PRO A 432 -13.97 0.91 14.50
C PRO A 432 -14.36 -0.22 13.55
N PHE A 433 -13.41 -1.08 13.16
CA PHE A 433 -13.60 -2.22 12.27
C PHE A 433 -13.75 -3.50 13.07
N GLN A 434 -14.95 -3.73 13.62
CA GLN A 434 -15.33 -5.04 14.16
C GLN A 434 -15.42 -6.06 13.03
N GLY A 435 -14.54 -7.04 13.03
CA GLY A 435 -14.65 -8.17 12.11
C GLY A 435 -13.33 -8.83 11.68
N TRP A 436 -12.20 -8.37 12.17
CA TRP A 436 -10.93 -8.99 11.82
C TRP A 436 -10.64 -10.22 12.69
N SER A 437 -10.67 -11.39 12.06
CA SER A 437 -10.31 -12.69 12.69
C SER A 437 -8.89 -13.13 12.30
N GLY A 438 -8.01 -12.19 11.96
CA GLY A 438 -6.67 -12.44 11.44
C GLY A 438 -5.62 -12.60 12.54
N SER A 439 -4.49 -13.10 12.16
CA SER A 439 -3.34 -13.37 13.02
C SER A 439 -2.91 -12.13 13.80
N PHE A 440 -2.82 -12.26 15.11
CA PHE A 440 -2.30 -11.20 15.97
C PHE A 440 -0.79 -11.07 15.74
N TYR A 441 -0.40 -10.01 15.04
CA TYR A 441 0.97 -9.51 15.07
C TYR A 441 1.02 -8.48 16.19
N TYR A 442 2.05 -8.52 17.00
CA TYR A 442 2.27 -7.56 18.06
C TYR A 442 3.10 -6.38 17.53
N GLU A 443 2.68 -5.82 16.39
CA GLU A 443 3.32 -4.69 15.77
C GLU A 443 2.51 -3.41 16.05
N ALA A 444 3.22 -2.34 16.30
CA ALA A 444 2.64 -1.02 16.52
C ALA A 444 3.71 0.05 16.27
N THR A 445 3.28 1.25 15.93
CA THR A 445 4.20 2.37 15.79
C THR A 445 5.06 2.55 17.04
N GLY A 446 6.36 2.73 16.86
CA GLY A 446 7.23 3.21 17.93
C GLY A 446 6.76 4.58 18.43
N GLY A 447 7.36 5.03 19.52
CA GLY A 447 7.07 6.33 20.10
C GLY A 447 7.25 6.32 21.61
N GLY A 448 7.41 7.50 22.19
CA GLY A 448 7.65 7.63 23.60
C GLY A 448 8.47 8.86 23.96
N VAL A 449 9.26 8.77 25.00
CA VAL A 449 10.13 9.85 25.50
C VAL A 449 11.55 9.32 25.64
N SER A 450 12.50 10.02 25.00
CA SER A 450 13.91 9.67 25.05
C SER A 450 14.46 9.74 26.47
N ASP A 451 15.23 8.74 26.87
CA ASP A 451 15.97 8.77 28.13
C ASP A 451 17.31 9.51 28.00
N GLN A 452 17.73 9.85 26.79
CA GLN A 452 19.06 10.42 26.49
C GLN A 452 19.02 11.94 26.26
N PHE A 453 18.04 12.41 25.47
CA PHE A 453 18.02 13.79 25.03
C PHE A 453 17.09 14.63 25.91
N PRO A 454 17.56 15.77 26.40
CA PRO A 454 16.70 16.76 27.03
C PRO A 454 15.64 17.22 26.04
N ARG A 455 14.55 17.79 26.55
CA ARG A 455 13.51 18.38 25.71
C ARG A 455 14.08 19.50 24.87
N PRO A 456 14.07 19.40 23.51
CA PRO A 456 14.68 20.41 22.65
C PRO A 456 13.91 21.75 22.71
N PRO A 457 14.58 22.86 22.39
CA PRO A 457 13.99 24.19 22.44
C PRO A 457 12.68 24.29 21.66
N TYR A 458 12.59 23.72 20.48
CA TYR A 458 11.39 23.74 19.65
C TYR A 458 10.18 23.02 20.30
N GLN A 459 10.41 21.97 21.12
CA GLN A 459 9.33 21.34 21.90
C GLN A 459 8.94 22.19 23.12
N VAL A 460 9.91 22.89 23.69
CA VAL A 460 9.68 23.82 24.81
C VAL A 460 8.78 24.95 24.38
N HIS A 461 9.11 25.62 23.30
CA HIS A 461 8.38 26.79 22.80
C HIS A 461 7.00 26.44 22.23
N ALA A 462 6.87 25.24 21.63
CA ALA A 462 5.56 24.71 21.22
C ALA A 462 4.65 24.31 22.41
N GLY A 463 5.13 24.39 23.65
CA GLY A 463 4.36 24.01 24.82
C GLY A 463 4.19 22.47 24.98
N VAL A 464 4.89 21.69 24.17
CA VAL A 464 4.85 20.21 24.21
C VAL A 464 5.58 19.72 25.46
N ARG A 465 4.93 18.87 26.25
CA ARG A 465 5.46 18.35 27.53
C ARG A 465 5.45 16.81 27.52
N PRO A 466 6.42 16.18 26.86
CA PRO A 466 6.52 14.73 26.83
C PRO A 466 6.93 14.20 28.20
N ILE A 467 6.07 13.37 28.79
CA ILE A 467 6.31 12.78 30.10
C ILE A 467 6.67 11.30 29.91
N SER A 468 7.86 10.93 30.34
CA SER A 468 8.33 9.54 30.28
C SER A 468 7.46 8.65 31.19
N LYS A 469 7.00 7.54 30.64
CA LYS A 469 6.30 6.50 31.37
C LYS A 469 7.22 5.69 32.28
N ASN A 470 8.54 5.75 32.04
CA ASN A 470 9.53 5.03 32.83
C ASN A 470 9.78 5.68 34.18
N ASP A 471 9.88 7.01 34.21
CA ASP A 471 10.35 7.74 35.42
C ASP A 471 9.62 9.08 35.67
N GLY A 472 8.68 9.48 34.79
CA GLY A 472 7.99 10.77 34.89
C GLY A 472 8.81 11.99 34.44
N GLY A 473 10.02 11.79 33.91
CA GLY A 473 10.89 12.85 33.39
C GLY A 473 10.33 13.53 32.16
N ILE A 474 10.63 14.82 31.98
CA ILE A 474 10.23 15.58 30.79
C ILE A 474 11.47 15.74 29.92
N ARG A 475 11.48 15.02 28.78
CA ARG A 475 12.61 14.98 27.85
C ARG A 475 12.07 15.04 26.40
N ARG A 476 12.95 14.80 25.38
CA ARG A 476 12.54 14.76 23.98
C ARG A 476 11.44 13.71 23.78
N GLY A 477 10.29 14.15 23.29
CA GLY A 477 9.19 13.28 22.88
C GLY A 477 9.23 12.94 21.41
N LEU A 478 8.79 11.75 21.06
CA LEU A 478 8.76 11.17 19.71
C LEU A 478 7.48 10.38 19.47
N PRO A 479 7.07 10.22 18.18
CA PRO A 479 7.66 10.78 16.97
C PRO A 479 7.43 12.30 16.83
N ASP A 480 8.03 12.90 15.80
CA ASP A 480 7.73 14.30 15.45
C ASP A 480 6.46 14.37 14.60
N VAL A 481 6.30 13.43 13.67
CA VAL A 481 5.16 13.26 12.77
C VAL A 481 4.84 11.78 12.58
N ALA A 482 3.68 11.47 12.01
CA ALA A 482 3.30 10.12 11.65
C ALA A 482 2.66 10.07 10.26
N GLY A 483 2.50 8.88 9.69
CA GLY A 483 1.85 8.71 8.39
C GLY A 483 1.42 7.28 8.13
N MET A 484 0.70 7.08 7.02
CA MET A 484 0.16 5.78 6.60
C MET A 484 1.28 4.75 6.40
N VAL A 485 1.20 3.65 7.13
CA VAL A 485 2.21 2.58 7.08
C VAL A 485 1.94 1.53 6.00
N ALA A 486 0.69 1.34 5.57
CA ALA A 486 0.30 0.24 4.71
C ALA A 486 0.23 0.67 3.24
N MET A 487 1.13 0.14 2.43
CA MET A 487 1.24 0.51 1.02
C MET A 487 1.28 -0.72 0.11
N THR A 488 0.86 -0.55 -1.14
CA THR A 488 0.79 -1.64 -2.13
C THR A 488 1.23 -1.21 -3.53
N GLY A 489 1.31 -2.19 -4.40
CA GLY A 489 1.64 -2.05 -5.81
C GLY A 489 3.08 -2.40 -6.11
N PHE A 490 3.90 -2.70 -5.09
CA PHE A 490 5.32 -2.99 -5.26
C PHE A 490 5.54 -4.21 -6.16
N VAL A 491 6.57 -4.13 -6.99
CA VAL A 491 7.06 -5.25 -7.80
C VAL A 491 8.37 -5.71 -7.20
N ILE A 492 8.49 -6.99 -6.86
CA ILE A 492 9.69 -7.56 -6.25
C ILE A 492 10.01 -8.88 -6.94
N ALA A 493 11.22 -9.03 -7.44
CA ALA A 493 11.63 -10.18 -8.26
C ALA A 493 10.70 -10.40 -9.49
N GLY A 494 10.19 -9.32 -10.07
CA GLY A 494 9.24 -9.36 -11.18
C GLY A 494 7.82 -9.80 -10.78
N VAL A 495 7.56 -9.99 -9.50
CA VAL A 495 6.24 -10.38 -8.97
C VAL A 495 5.56 -9.17 -8.34
N GLY A 496 4.36 -8.87 -8.78
CA GLY A 496 3.53 -7.76 -8.24
C GLY A 496 2.04 -8.00 -8.48
N PRO A 497 1.17 -7.18 -7.88
CA PRO A 497 1.48 -6.22 -6.81
C PRO A 497 1.72 -6.91 -5.47
N GLN A 498 2.72 -6.45 -4.75
CA GLN A 498 2.99 -6.84 -3.36
C GLN A 498 2.58 -5.70 -2.44
N GLY A 499 2.19 -6.02 -1.21
CA GLY A 499 1.96 -5.05 -0.16
C GLY A 499 3.05 -5.13 0.90
N GLY A 500 3.30 -4.01 1.57
CA GLY A 500 4.17 -3.94 2.73
C GLY A 500 3.63 -2.93 3.73
N TYR A 501 4.01 -3.07 4.98
CA TYR A 501 3.62 -2.13 6.02
C TYR A 501 4.72 -1.99 7.07
N GLY A 502 4.74 -0.86 7.73
CA GLY A 502 5.72 -0.49 8.74
C GLY A 502 5.98 1.00 8.73
N THR A 503 6.61 1.52 9.79
CA THR A 503 7.05 2.92 9.83
C THR A 503 8.09 3.24 8.77
N SER A 504 8.70 2.21 8.18
CA SER A 504 9.55 2.26 6.98
C SER A 504 8.89 2.93 5.79
N ALA A 505 7.57 2.81 5.65
CA ALA A 505 6.85 3.47 4.57
C ALA A 505 6.78 5.00 4.72
N VAL A 506 6.89 5.51 5.94
CA VAL A 506 6.63 6.93 6.25
C VAL A 506 7.85 7.83 6.04
N ALA A 507 9.03 7.37 6.41
CA ALA A 507 10.25 8.17 6.26
C ALA A 507 10.57 8.48 4.79
N PRO A 508 10.58 7.52 3.83
CA PRO A 508 10.79 7.81 2.41
C PRO A 508 9.64 8.59 1.78
N LEU A 509 8.40 8.43 2.27
CA LEU A 509 7.26 9.21 1.82
C LEU A 509 7.47 10.71 2.08
N TYR A 510 7.86 11.07 3.30
CA TYR A 510 8.13 12.46 3.67
C TYR A 510 9.44 12.99 3.10
N ALA A 511 10.42 12.12 2.85
CA ALA A 511 11.61 12.50 2.09
C ALA A 511 11.25 13.00 0.69
N GLY A 512 10.36 12.31 -0.01
CA GLY A 512 9.81 12.74 -1.29
C GLY A 512 9.04 14.06 -1.22
N LEU A 513 8.24 14.24 -0.17
CA LEU A 513 7.54 15.50 0.08
C LEU A 513 8.52 16.68 0.20
N ILE A 514 9.56 16.54 1.00
CA ILE A 514 10.54 17.62 1.20
C ILE A 514 11.35 17.86 -0.07
N ALA A 515 11.71 16.85 -0.82
CA ALA A 515 12.34 17.02 -2.13
C ALA A 515 11.46 17.86 -3.08
N THR A 516 10.15 17.59 -3.11
CA THR A 516 9.17 18.35 -3.89
C THR A 516 9.05 19.80 -3.39
N ILE A 517 9.02 20.00 -2.08
CA ILE A 517 8.99 21.35 -1.46
C ILE A 517 10.28 22.11 -1.77
N ASN A 518 11.44 21.49 -1.62
CA ASN A 518 12.73 22.12 -1.92
C ASN A 518 12.80 22.57 -3.38
N ALA A 519 12.35 21.72 -4.31
CA ALA A 519 12.26 22.07 -5.74
C ALA A 519 11.33 23.27 -5.98
N SER A 520 10.18 23.30 -5.31
CA SER A 520 9.18 24.37 -5.42
C SER A 520 9.73 25.71 -4.87
N LEU A 521 10.54 25.64 -3.82
CA LEU A 521 11.13 26.83 -3.18
C LEU A 521 12.43 27.29 -3.85
N GLY A 522 13.04 26.46 -4.71
CA GLY A 522 14.37 26.69 -5.26
C GLY A 522 15.49 26.70 -4.21
N ARG A 523 15.26 26.15 -3.01
CA ARG A 523 16.20 26.09 -1.89
C ARG A 523 15.85 24.91 -0.96
N ASN A 524 16.83 24.49 -0.19
CA ASN A 524 16.64 23.41 0.78
C ASN A 524 15.88 23.89 2.03
N THR A 525 15.10 23.01 2.62
CA THR A 525 14.41 23.23 3.90
C THR A 525 15.34 23.03 5.10
N GLY A 526 16.30 22.09 5.01
CA GLY A 526 17.21 21.75 6.10
C GLY A 526 16.51 21.14 7.30
N LEU A 527 16.92 21.46 8.52
CA LEU A 527 16.30 20.94 9.74
C LEU A 527 14.83 21.34 9.82
N LEU A 528 13.94 20.34 9.75
CA LEU A 528 12.51 20.54 9.64
C LEU A 528 11.82 20.75 11.00
N ASN A 529 12.32 20.09 12.08
CA ASN A 529 11.65 20.04 13.37
C ASN A 529 11.24 21.41 13.95
N PRO A 530 12.09 22.47 13.93
CA PRO A 530 11.65 23.78 14.42
C PRO A 530 10.39 24.30 13.71
N THR A 531 10.27 24.06 12.42
CA THR A 531 9.07 24.44 11.63
C THR A 531 7.86 23.59 12.01
N LEU A 532 8.03 22.29 12.15
CA LEU A 532 6.96 21.38 12.58
C LEU A 532 6.40 21.77 13.94
N TYR A 533 7.27 22.07 14.90
CA TYR A 533 6.81 22.40 16.26
C TYR A 533 6.23 23.81 16.36
N LYS A 534 6.69 24.74 15.54
CA LYS A 534 6.12 26.11 15.46
C LYS A 534 4.72 26.12 14.89
N TYR A 535 4.43 25.24 13.93
CA TYR A 535 3.19 25.28 13.13
C TYR A 535 2.39 23.99 13.12
N GLY A 536 2.81 22.96 13.87
CA GLY A 536 2.25 21.59 13.86
C GLY A 536 0.73 21.51 13.78
N PRO A 537 -0.03 22.20 14.65
CA PRO A 537 -1.49 22.16 14.59
C PRO A 537 -2.12 22.69 13.28
N ARG A 538 -1.36 23.46 12.51
CA ARG A 538 -1.83 24.05 11.25
C ARG A 538 -1.41 23.25 10.03
N ILE A 539 -0.26 22.57 10.11
CA ILE A 539 0.36 21.88 8.97
C ILE A 539 0.18 20.36 9.00
N CYS A 540 -0.20 19.80 10.13
CA CYS A 540 -0.48 18.38 10.27
C CYS A 540 -1.97 18.10 10.48
N ASN A 541 -2.38 16.89 10.18
CA ASN A 541 -3.68 16.36 10.53
C ASN A 541 -3.55 15.66 11.89
N ASP A 542 -4.22 16.17 12.89
CA ASP A 542 -4.15 15.70 14.27
C ASP A 542 -4.82 14.34 14.43
N ILE A 543 -4.08 13.33 14.92
CA ILE A 543 -4.54 11.95 15.07
C ILE A 543 -4.83 11.70 16.54
N ARG A 544 -6.06 11.32 16.85
CA ARG A 544 -6.62 11.32 18.22
C ARG A 544 -7.06 9.96 18.73
N LEU A 545 -6.92 8.93 17.89
CA LEU A 545 -7.43 7.59 18.18
C LEU A 545 -6.31 6.56 18.15
N GLY A 546 -6.31 5.69 19.15
CA GLY A 546 -5.39 4.57 19.26
C GLY A 546 -4.27 4.81 20.27
N ASN A 547 -3.33 3.88 20.28
CA ASN A 547 -2.15 3.88 21.14
C ASN A 547 -1.03 3.08 20.48
N ASN A 548 0.15 3.02 21.07
CA ASN A 548 1.27 2.24 20.58
C ASN A 548 1.59 1.02 21.47
N ASP A 549 0.57 0.39 22.01
CA ASP A 549 0.68 -0.86 22.72
C ASP A 549 0.91 -2.00 21.72
N SER A 550 2.04 -2.67 21.82
CA SER A 550 2.40 -3.87 21.05
C SER A 550 2.42 -5.14 21.90
N SER A 551 2.09 -5.06 23.18
CA SER A 551 2.12 -6.17 24.13
C SER A 551 0.77 -6.90 24.22
N TYR A 552 0.84 -8.25 24.47
CA TYR A 552 -0.35 -9.04 24.78
C TYR A 552 -0.02 -10.12 25.81
N PRO A 553 -0.63 -10.09 26.98
CA PRO A 553 -1.40 -8.97 27.55
C PRO A 553 -0.53 -7.73 27.69
N PRO A 554 -1.12 -6.52 27.77
CA PRO A 554 -0.37 -5.28 27.85
C PRO A 554 0.41 -5.21 29.16
N ASP A 555 1.70 -5.46 29.09
CA ASP A 555 2.60 -5.55 30.26
C ASP A 555 3.47 -4.30 30.40
N ALA A 556 3.84 -3.66 29.29
CA ALA A 556 4.62 -2.45 29.27
C ALA A 556 3.74 -1.19 29.27
N PRO A 557 4.20 -0.09 29.84
CA PRO A 557 3.52 1.18 29.69
C PRO A 557 3.56 1.64 28.22
N PHE A 558 2.44 2.12 27.71
CA PHE A 558 2.29 2.63 26.34
C PHE A 558 1.75 4.07 26.36
N TYR A 559 1.85 4.74 25.22
CA TYR A 559 1.31 6.06 25.02
C TYR A 559 0.02 6.00 24.20
N THR A 560 -0.83 7.01 24.36
CA THR A 560 -2.14 7.09 23.71
C THR A 560 -2.22 8.36 22.89
N ALA A 561 -2.78 8.29 21.70
CA ALA A 561 -3.04 9.42 20.84
C ALA A 561 -4.03 10.39 21.49
N ALA A 562 -3.81 11.68 21.33
CA ALA A 562 -4.56 12.75 22.00
C ALA A 562 -4.72 13.95 21.07
N VAL A 563 -5.45 14.98 21.54
CA VAL A 563 -5.54 16.26 20.83
C VAL A 563 -4.19 16.99 20.87
N GLY A 564 -3.69 17.39 19.73
CA GLY A 564 -2.40 18.05 19.59
C GLY A 564 -1.25 17.05 19.56
N TRP A 565 -0.06 17.48 19.96
CA TRP A 565 1.10 16.61 19.97
C TRP A 565 0.98 15.51 21.05
N ASP A 566 1.25 14.28 20.67
CA ASP A 566 1.36 13.14 21.60
C ASP A 566 2.57 12.25 21.26
N ALA A 567 2.94 11.37 22.20
CA ALA A 567 4.11 10.51 22.09
C ALA A 567 3.83 9.20 21.31
N VAL A 568 2.85 9.20 20.40
CA VAL A 568 2.47 8.10 19.54
C VAL A 568 2.49 8.50 18.09
N THR A 569 1.91 9.69 17.78
CA THR A 569 1.76 10.19 16.41
C THR A 569 2.42 11.56 16.18
N GLY A 570 3.09 12.10 17.22
CA GLY A 570 3.64 13.44 17.12
C GLY A 570 2.56 14.49 16.87
N TRP A 571 2.76 15.36 15.88
CA TRP A 571 1.74 16.28 15.40
C TRP A 571 0.70 15.62 14.47
N GLY A 572 0.86 14.32 14.15
CA GLY A 572 0.05 13.60 13.19
C GLY A 572 0.64 13.62 11.77
N SER A 573 -0.19 13.39 10.75
CA SER A 573 0.26 13.30 9.36
C SER A 573 0.43 14.67 8.71
N ILE A 574 1.54 14.83 7.97
CA ILE A 574 1.87 16.11 7.31
C ILE A 574 0.92 16.36 6.13
N ASN A 575 0.25 17.50 6.14
CA ASN A 575 -0.39 18.03 4.94
C ASN A 575 0.64 18.80 4.11
N GLY A 576 1.01 18.27 2.96
CA GLY A 576 2.14 18.78 2.17
C GLY A 576 1.96 20.23 1.70
N ARG A 577 0.76 20.62 1.28
CA ARG A 577 0.49 22.02 0.87
C ARG A 577 0.54 22.98 2.05
N ARG A 578 0.02 22.57 3.22
CA ARG A 578 0.11 23.40 4.44
C ARG A 578 1.56 23.54 4.93
N LEU A 579 2.37 22.49 4.79
CA LEU A 579 3.80 22.56 5.12
C LEU A 579 4.54 23.48 4.17
N LEU A 580 4.31 23.37 2.85
CA LEU A 580 4.90 24.29 1.86
C LEU A 580 4.52 25.73 2.20
N ALA A 581 3.25 25.95 2.52
CA ALA A 581 2.76 27.24 3.01
C ALA A 581 3.50 27.71 4.26
N GLY A 582 3.80 26.77 5.15
CA GLY A 582 4.53 27.00 6.40
C GLY A 582 5.97 27.44 6.24
N ILE A 583 6.61 27.05 5.18
CA ILE A 583 8.04 27.33 4.90
C ILE A 583 8.22 28.55 3.99
N ALA A 584 7.25 28.83 3.13
CA ALA A 584 7.27 29.98 2.22
C ALA A 584 6.84 31.27 2.95
N PRO A 585 7.40 32.47 2.61
CA PRO A 585 6.82 33.75 3.01
C PRO A 585 5.39 33.87 2.47
N ALA A 586 4.65 34.92 2.85
CA ALA A 586 3.26 35.10 2.41
C ALA A 586 3.12 34.72 0.92
N ALA A 587 2.36 33.68 0.65
CA ALA A 587 2.15 33.16 -0.70
C ALA A 587 0.68 32.93 -0.96
N ILE A 588 0.21 33.38 -2.10
CA ILE A 588 -1.14 33.15 -2.55
C ILE A 588 -1.21 31.83 -3.33
N VAL A 589 -2.11 30.95 -2.95
CA VAL A 589 -2.52 29.82 -3.78
C VAL A 589 -3.95 30.06 -4.21
N VAL A 590 -4.14 30.20 -5.50
CA VAL A 590 -5.45 30.38 -6.12
C VAL A 590 -5.95 29.05 -6.62
N THR A 591 -7.06 28.60 -6.07
CA THR A 591 -7.70 27.34 -6.47
C THR A 591 -9.15 27.58 -6.87
N MET A 592 -9.56 27.10 -8.03
CA MET A 592 -10.97 27.01 -8.38
C MET A 592 -11.55 25.71 -7.85
N VAL A 593 -12.64 25.78 -7.13
CA VAL A 593 -13.40 24.60 -6.73
C VAL A 593 -14.16 24.08 -7.96
N GLY A 594 -13.76 22.89 -8.42
CA GLY A 594 -14.30 22.25 -9.63
C GLY A 594 -13.58 22.67 -10.93
N ASP A 595 -13.21 21.68 -11.70
CA ASP A 595 -12.76 21.70 -13.11
C ASP A 595 -11.87 22.88 -13.57
N ASN A 596 -10.86 23.25 -12.82
CA ASN A 596 -9.85 24.26 -13.23
C ASN A 596 -10.44 25.54 -13.86
N GLY A 597 -11.50 26.10 -13.28
CA GLY A 597 -12.12 27.34 -13.78
C GLY A 597 -13.14 27.14 -14.90
N GLN A 598 -13.53 25.92 -15.16
CA GLN A 598 -14.55 25.60 -16.14
C GLN A 598 -15.93 25.67 -15.50
N PHE A 599 -16.79 26.54 -16.06
CA PHE A 599 -18.19 26.66 -15.68
C PHE A 599 -19.07 25.61 -16.37
N GLY A 600 -18.49 24.95 -17.38
CA GLY A 600 -19.21 24.01 -18.22
C GLY A 600 -20.31 24.71 -19.03
N ASP A 601 -21.33 23.98 -19.33
CA ASP A 601 -22.47 24.47 -20.12
C ASP A 601 -23.49 25.19 -19.22
N VAL A 602 -23.77 26.42 -19.48
CA VAL A 602 -24.74 27.23 -18.75
C VAL A 602 -25.82 27.71 -19.70
N CYS A 603 -27.07 27.62 -19.33
CA CYS A 603 -28.17 28.11 -20.13
C CYS A 603 -28.06 29.64 -20.33
N VAL A 604 -28.17 30.09 -21.57
CA VAL A 604 -28.24 31.50 -21.88
C VAL A 604 -29.36 32.20 -21.06
N GLY A 605 -29.01 33.30 -20.40
CA GLY A 605 -29.91 34.02 -19.50
C GLY A 605 -30.05 33.45 -18.08
N LYS A 606 -29.40 32.30 -17.80
CA LYS A 606 -29.19 31.78 -16.45
C LYS A 606 -27.76 32.08 -16.02
N SER A 607 -27.41 31.67 -14.80
CA SER A 607 -26.05 31.79 -14.32
C SER A 607 -25.63 30.55 -13.58
N ALA A 608 -24.33 30.25 -13.59
CA ALA A 608 -23.68 29.31 -12.75
C ALA A 608 -22.60 30.01 -11.93
N ASP A 609 -22.47 29.60 -10.67
CA ASP A 609 -21.45 30.12 -9.80
C ASP A 609 -20.36 29.05 -9.58
N ARG A 610 -19.12 29.50 -9.53
CA ARG A 610 -17.98 28.74 -9.09
C ARG A 610 -17.28 29.54 -8.00
N VAL A 611 -16.71 28.82 -7.08
CA VAL A 611 -15.98 29.44 -5.97
C VAL A 611 -14.51 29.51 -6.33
N LEU A 612 -13.96 30.69 -6.33
CA LEU A 612 -12.53 30.94 -6.34
C LEU A 612 -12.07 30.90 -4.89
N THR A 613 -11.34 29.88 -4.53
CA THR A 613 -10.70 29.78 -3.22
C THR A 613 -9.33 30.43 -3.30
N ILE A 614 -9.11 31.43 -2.50
CA ILE A 614 -7.81 32.08 -2.31
C ILE A 614 -7.31 31.66 -0.95
N ASN A 615 -6.27 30.85 -0.93
CA ASN A 615 -5.62 30.39 0.29
C ASN A 615 -4.37 31.23 0.54
N ASN A 616 -4.23 31.74 1.75
CA ASN A 616 -2.97 32.29 2.21
C ASN A 616 -2.06 31.15 2.70
N SER A 617 -1.23 30.65 1.82
CA SER A 617 -0.27 29.61 2.13
C SER A 617 1.00 30.13 2.82
N GLY A 618 1.10 31.44 3.04
CA GLY A 618 2.19 32.08 3.77
C GLY A 618 1.91 32.26 5.25
N PHE A 619 2.87 32.87 5.96
CA PHE A 619 2.76 33.15 7.40
C PHE A 619 2.48 34.61 7.72
N ALA A 620 2.44 35.49 6.73
CA ALA A 620 1.99 36.86 6.86
C ALA A 620 0.53 36.98 6.41
N GLU A 621 -0.18 37.97 6.92
CA GLU A 621 -1.52 38.31 6.47
C GLU A 621 -1.50 38.64 4.97
N LEU A 622 -2.33 37.94 4.17
CA LEU A 622 -2.51 38.24 2.76
C LEU A 622 -3.57 39.35 2.60
N LEU A 623 -3.18 40.46 2.02
CA LEU A 623 -4.07 41.57 1.69
C LEU A 623 -4.37 41.55 0.17
N ILE A 624 -5.61 41.28 -0.19
CA ILE A 624 -6.09 41.29 -1.58
C ILE A 624 -6.70 42.67 -1.86
N TRP A 625 -6.10 43.41 -2.77
CA TRP A 625 -6.52 44.78 -3.10
C TRP A 625 -7.59 44.91 -4.16
N SER A 626 -7.61 43.94 -5.08
CA SER A 626 -8.68 43.89 -6.11
C SER A 626 -8.73 42.53 -6.79
N ILE A 627 -9.89 42.17 -7.29
CA ILE A 627 -10.13 41.03 -8.16
C ILE A 627 -10.93 41.50 -9.35
N THR A 628 -10.40 41.33 -10.56
CA THR A 628 -11.03 41.82 -11.80
C THR A 628 -11.17 40.72 -12.83
N SER A 629 -12.14 40.87 -13.74
CA SER A 629 -12.38 39.93 -14.84
C SER A 629 -12.24 40.65 -16.18
N SER A 630 -11.59 40.00 -17.14
CA SER A 630 -11.41 40.54 -18.51
C SER A 630 -12.66 40.40 -19.40
N ASN A 631 -13.71 39.70 -18.93
CA ASN A 631 -14.94 39.45 -19.69
C ASN A 631 -16.17 39.69 -18.80
N ALA A 632 -17.10 40.56 -19.26
CA ALA A 632 -18.27 40.95 -18.50
C ALA A 632 -19.29 39.81 -18.25
N GLU A 633 -19.20 38.71 -18.97
CA GLU A 633 -20.05 37.53 -18.73
C GLU A 633 -19.59 36.75 -17.46
N PHE A 634 -18.34 37.00 -16.99
CA PHE A 634 -17.82 36.49 -15.74
C PHE A 634 -17.74 37.62 -14.72
N VAL A 635 -18.71 37.69 -13.84
CA VAL A 635 -18.80 38.69 -12.78
C VAL A 635 -18.39 38.16 -11.43
N ILE A 636 -17.90 39.02 -10.55
CA ILE A 636 -17.51 38.73 -9.19
C ILE A 636 -18.54 39.36 -8.26
N PRO A 637 -19.61 38.61 -7.88
CA PRO A 637 -20.65 39.15 -7.02
C PRO A 637 -20.23 39.16 -5.55
N GLY A 638 -20.77 40.10 -4.78
CA GLY A 638 -20.76 40.02 -3.31
C GLY A 638 -19.50 40.45 -2.57
N VAL A 639 -18.49 40.99 -3.24
CA VAL A 639 -17.34 41.59 -2.58
C VAL A 639 -17.66 43.04 -2.20
N ALA A 640 -17.88 43.26 -0.90
CA ALA A 640 -18.39 44.55 -0.42
C ALA A 640 -17.30 45.63 -0.35
N SER A 641 -16.04 45.28 -0.09
CA SER A 641 -14.93 46.24 -0.02
C SER A 641 -13.58 45.52 -0.08
N PHE A 642 -12.62 46.18 -0.68
CA PHE A 642 -11.22 45.84 -0.63
C PHE A 642 -10.44 46.79 0.29
N PRO A 643 -9.31 46.38 0.94
CA PRO A 643 -8.67 45.07 0.82
C PRO A 643 -9.40 43.98 1.61
N LEU A 644 -9.33 42.72 1.09
CA LEU A 644 -9.70 41.52 1.83
C LEU A 644 -8.46 41.00 2.56
N ALA A 645 -8.60 40.73 3.85
CA ALA A 645 -7.51 40.17 4.68
C ALA A 645 -7.74 38.65 4.87
N VAL A 646 -6.71 37.85 4.60
CA VAL A 646 -6.71 36.40 4.81
C VAL A 646 -5.56 36.05 5.75
N ALA A 647 -5.88 35.56 6.94
CA ALA A 647 -4.86 35.18 7.92
C ALA A 647 -3.99 34.01 7.43
N PRO A 648 -2.76 33.86 7.94
CA PRO A 648 -1.90 32.74 7.61
C PRO A 648 -2.58 31.39 7.75
N GLY A 649 -2.52 30.55 6.72
CA GLY A 649 -3.15 29.25 6.67
C GLY A 649 -4.65 29.23 6.47
N GLU A 650 -5.30 30.39 6.42
CA GLU A 650 -6.73 30.53 6.18
C GLU A 650 -7.02 30.70 4.68
N SER A 651 -8.28 30.50 4.31
CA SER A 651 -8.78 30.66 2.95
C SER A 651 -9.98 31.57 2.93
N ILE A 652 -10.13 32.27 1.79
CA ILE A 652 -11.35 33.01 1.51
C ILE A 652 -11.98 32.48 0.23
N GLU A 653 -13.30 32.37 0.22
CA GLU A 653 -14.08 31.93 -0.91
C GLU A 653 -14.73 33.11 -1.61
N ILE A 654 -14.43 33.30 -2.89
CA ILE A 654 -14.96 34.35 -3.74
C ILE A 654 -15.81 33.73 -4.83
N PRO A 655 -17.10 34.02 -4.92
CA PRO A 655 -17.92 33.51 -5.99
C PRO A 655 -17.57 34.21 -7.30
N ILE A 656 -17.36 33.43 -8.35
CA ILE A 656 -17.32 33.89 -9.74
C ILE A 656 -18.58 33.38 -10.42
N ARG A 657 -19.31 34.29 -11.04
CA ARG A 657 -20.55 33.97 -11.73
C ARG A 657 -20.39 34.09 -13.23
N PHE A 658 -20.60 33.01 -13.94
CA PHE A 658 -20.75 32.99 -15.38
C PHE A 658 -22.21 33.19 -15.74
N LYS A 659 -22.49 34.23 -16.50
CA LYS A 659 -23.83 34.61 -16.98
C LYS A 659 -23.77 34.85 -18.51
N PRO A 660 -23.82 33.76 -19.29
CA PRO A 660 -23.72 33.90 -20.75
C PRO A 660 -24.88 34.71 -21.33
N THR A 661 -24.56 35.65 -22.19
CA THR A 661 -25.51 36.47 -22.92
C THR A 661 -25.87 35.88 -24.28
N ALA A 662 -25.00 34.98 -24.80
CA ALA A 662 -25.19 34.30 -26.07
C ALA A 662 -24.71 32.82 -25.95
N ALA A 663 -25.16 31.99 -26.90
CA ALA A 663 -24.61 30.62 -27.04
C ALA A 663 -23.20 30.67 -27.61
N GLY A 664 -22.31 29.87 -27.05
CA GLY A 664 -20.91 29.79 -27.47
C GLY A 664 -19.94 29.76 -26.32
N PHE A 665 -18.68 29.50 -26.65
CA PHE A 665 -17.58 29.45 -25.69
C PHE A 665 -17.18 30.88 -25.29
N ALA A 666 -17.06 31.10 -24.00
CA ALA A 666 -16.60 32.35 -23.42
C ALA A 666 -15.41 32.05 -22.48
N THR A 667 -14.44 32.94 -22.44
CA THR A 667 -13.28 32.85 -21.53
C THR A 667 -12.99 34.22 -20.91
N ALA A 668 -12.44 34.20 -19.71
CA ALA A 668 -11.94 35.40 -19.06
C ALA A 668 -10.66 35.06 -18.24
N THR A 669 -9.83 36.06 -18.07
CA THR A 669 -8.77 36.06 -17.09
C THR A 669 -9.23 36.82 -15.86
N VAL A 670 -9.30 36.16 -14.73
CA VAL A 670 -9.52 36.76 -13.41
C VAL A 670 -8.19 37.10 -12.83
N THR A 671 -7.95 38.37 -12.53
CA THR A 671 -6.69 38.90 -12.03
C THR A 671 -6.86 39.32 -10.57
N ILE A 672 -5.96 38.84 -9.70
CA ILE A 672 -5.96 39.09 -8.27
C ILE A 672 -4.70 39.88 -7.91
N PHE A 673 -4.91 41.07 -7.36
CA PHE A 673 -3.81 41.94 -6.88
C PHE A 673 -3.73 41.84 -5.36
N SER A 674 -2.54 41.53 -4.84
CA SER A 674 -2.31 41.34 -3.41
C SER A 674 -0.91 41.79 -2.98
N ASN A 675 -0.58 41.62 -1.69
CA ASN A 675 0.77 41.82 -1.15
C ASN A 675 1.68 40.59 -1.31
N ASP A 676 1.26 39.58 -2.08
CA ASP A 676 2.11 38.47 -2.44
C ASP A 676 3.29 38.95 -3.31
N LEU A 677 4.44 38.36 -3.12
CA LEU A 677 5.68 38.69 -3.86
C LEU A 677 5.52 38.52 -5.38
N PHE A 678 4.66 37.59 -5.80
CA PHE A 678 4.40 37.28 -7.22
C PHE A 678 3.10 37.91 -7.75
N SER A 679 2.47 38.78 -6.97
CA SER A 679 1.26 39.51 -7.42
C SER A 679 1.52 40.32 -8.70
N PRO A 680 0.57 40.35 -9.68
CA PRO A 680 -0.75 39.76 -9.60
C PRO A 680 -0.80 38.28 -9.98
N GLU A 681 -1.61 37.53 -9.26
CA GLU A 681 -1.98 36.18 -9.64
C GLU A 681 -3.14 36.19 -10.63
N THR A 682 -3.13 35.24 -11.54
CA THR A 682 -4.18 35.13 -12.56
C THR A 682 -4.75 33.74 -12.64
N VAL A 683 -6.04 33.64 -12.81
CA VAL A 683 -6.71 32.37 -13.11
C VAL A 683 -7.60 32.55 -14.36
N THR A 684 -7.49 31.57 -15.24
CA THR A 684 -8.36 31.56 -16.44
C THR A 684 -9.64 30.81 -16.11
N VAL A 685 -10.75 31.40 -16.48
CA VAL A 685 -12.08 30.81 -16.38
C VAL A 685 -12.72 30.73 -17.75
N ASN A 686 -13.51 29.70 -17.96
CA ASN A 686 -14.23 29.52 -19.21
C ASN A 686 -15.60 28.86 -18.98
N GLY A 687 -16.48 29.02 -19.94
CA GLY A 687 -17.78 28.38 -19.92
C GLY A 687 -18.42 28.48 -21.28
N THR A 688 -19.46 27.72 -21.49
CA THR A 688 -20.20 27.71 -22.75
C THR A 688 -21.67 28.07 -22.50
N GLY A 689 -22.14 29.15 -23.15
CA GLY A 689 -23.56 29.42 -23.22
C GLY A 689 -24.22 28.35 -24.08
N VAL A 690 -25.20 27.65 -23.56
CA VAL A 690 -25.82 26.54 -24.30
C VAL A 690 -27.33 26.52 -24.19
N THR A 691 -27.93 25.81 -25.13
CA THR A 691 -29.36 25.40 -25.08
C THR A 691 -29.45 24.01 -24.41
N PRO A 692 -30.61 23.67 -23.89
CA PRO A 692 -30.84 22.35 -23.35
C PRO A 692 -30.46 21.22 -24.32
N ARG A 693 -29.83 20.17 -23.86
CA ARG A 693 -29.35 19.07 -24.71
C ARG A 693 -29.76 17.71 -24.13
N LEU A 694 -30.59 17.03 -24.87
CA LEU A 694 -31.00 15.65 -24.59
C LEU A 694 -29.95 14.67 -25.15
N VAL A 695 -29.54 13.72 -24.35
CA VAL A 695 -28.73 12.55 -24.74
C VAL A 695 -29.40 11.31 -24.20
N VAL A 696 -29.61 10.31 -25.05
CA VAL A 696 -30.22 9.05 -24.68
C VAL A 696 -29.23 7.93 -24.88
N GLY A 697 -29.06 7.11 -23.87
CA GLY A 697 -28.30 5.89 -23.89
C GLY A 697 -29.10 4.72 -23.33
N ILE A 698 -28.66 3.53 -23.56
CA ILE A 698 -29.24 2.31 -22.95
C ILE A 698 -28.10 1.37 -22.57
N ALA A 699 -28.27 0.66 -21.46
CA ALA A 699 -27.31 -0.34 -21.01
C ALA A 699 -27.07 -1.40 -22.10
N ASP A 700 -25.88 -1.97 -22.13
CA ASP A 700 -25.43 -3.03 -23.05
C ASP A 700 -25.72 -2.73 -24.54
N SER A 701 -25.66 -1.43 -24.92
CA SER A 701 -26.02 -0.97 -26.29
C SER A 701 -27.43 -1.41 -26.72
N GLY A 702 -28.33 -1.58 -25.77
CA GLY A 702 -29.72 -2.01 -26.01
C GLY A 702 -29.86 -3.49 -26.32
N ASN A 703 -28.86 -4.28 -26.03
CA ASN A 703 -28.94 -5.74 -26.20
C ASN A 703 -29.38 -6.41 -24.90
N PHE A 704 -30.61 -6.84 -24.85
CA PHE A 704 -31.19 -7.57 -23.72
C PHE A 704 -30.73 -9.03 -23.62
N GLY A 705 -29.91 -9.47 -24.57
CA GLY A 705 -29.39 -10.83 -24.58
C GLY A 705 -30.48 -11.89 -24.69
N ASN A 706 -30.26 -13.01 -24.07
CA ASN A 706 -31.17 -14.15 -24.08
C ASN A 706 -32.17 -14.07 -22.94
N VAL A 707 -33.47 -13.99 -23.27
CA VAL A 707 -34.57 -13.98 -22.30
C VAL A 707 -35.55 -15.05 -22.66
N CYS A 708 -35.84 -15.92 -21.72
CA CYS A 708 -36.76 -17.02 -21.96
C CYS A 708 -38.21 -16.52 -22.05
N ARG A 709 -39.00 -17.15 -22.96
CA ARG A 709 -40.41 -16.87 -23.07
C ARG A 709 -41.11 -17.02 -21.71
N GLY A 710 -41.97 -16.03 -21.36
CA GLY A 710 -42.63 -15.96 -20.07
C GLY A 710 -41.78 -15.40 -18.92
N SER A 711 -40.53 -15.05 -19.21
CA SER A 711 -39.67 -14.28 -18.34
C SER A 711 -39.50 -12.86 -18.93
N PHE A 712 -38.85 -12.00 -18.19
CA PHE A 712 -38.49 -10.68 -18.69
C PHE A 712 -37.08 -10.31 -18.21
N ARG A 713 -36.47 -9.38 -18.92
CA ARG A 713 -35.28 -8.69 -18.53
C ARG A 713 -35.48 -7.21 -18.69
N ASP A 714 -35.07 -6.47 -17.69
CA ASP A 714 -35.11 -5.02 -17.70
C ASP A 714 -33.69 -4.50 -17.96
N GLU A 715 -33.58 -3.54 -18.87
CA GLU A 715 -32.36 -2.75 -19.11
C GLU A 715 -32.68 -1.28 -18.88
N ALA A 716 -31.70 -0.57 -18.31
CA ALA A 716 -31.87 0.83 -17.99
C ALA A 716 -31.69 1.71 -19.24
N LEU A 717 -32.75 2.40 -19.65
CA LEU A 717 -32.70 3.51 -20.56
C LEU A 717 -32.21 4.72 -19.75
N VAL A 718 -31.01 5.17 -20.03
CA VAL A 718 -30.42 6.33 -19.38
C VAL A 718 -30.75 7.57 -20.23
N VAL A 719 -31.59 8.45 -19.72
CA VAL A 719 -31.87 9.75 -20.32
C VAL A 719 -31.03 10.77 -19.58
N ASN A 720 -30.00 11.23 -20.23
CA ASN A 720 -29.03 12.16 -19.65
C ASN A 720 -29.24 13.55 -20.17
N ASN A 721 -29.22 14.50 -19.28
CA ASN A 721 -29.11 15.89 -19.63
C ASN A 721 -27.63 16.28 -19.75
N ALA A 722 -27.05 16.19 -20.93
CA ALA A 722 -25.67 16.56 -21.20
C ALA A 722 -25.44 18.09 -21.23
N GLY A 723 -26.48 18.87 -20.96
CA GLY A 723 -26.41 20.33 -20.86
C GLY A 723 -26.66 20.81 -19.43
N PRO A 724 -26.28 22.02 -19.12
CA PRO A 724 -26.50 22.62 -17.81
C PRO A 724 -27.94 23.09 -17.57
N CYS A 725 -28.84 22.83 -18.52
CA CYS A 725 -30.23 23.25 -18.45
C CYS A 725 -31.15 22.07 -18.17
N PRO A 726 -32.16 22.22 -17.33
CA PRO A 726 -33.16 21.19 -17.20
C PRO A 726 -34.01 21.08 -18.47
N PHE A 727 -34.43 19.89 -18.83
CA PHE A 727 -35.45 19.66 -19.87
C PHE A 727 -36.55 18.74 -19.36
N LEU A 728 -37.64 18.68 -20.11
CA LEU A 728 -38.79 17.85 -19.79
C LEU A 728 -38.89 16.72 -20.79
N ILE A 729 -38.99 15.48 -20.30
CA ILE A 729 -39.36 14.32 -21.11
C ILE A 729 -40.89 14.30 -21.18
N ASN A 730 -41.42 14.39 -22.40
CA ASN A 730 -42.88 14.45 -22.63
C ASN A 730 -43.49 13.06 -22.85
N SER A 731 -42.73 12.13 -23.45
CA SER A 731 -43.15 10.73 -23.63
C SER A 731 -41.98 9.83 -23.99
N ILE A 732 -42.16 8.56 -23.74
CA ILE A 732 -41.26 7.46 -24.20
C ILE A 732 -42.16 6.41 -24.88
N THR A 733 -41.83 6.05 -26.11
CA THR A 733 -42.57 5.08 -26.89
C THR A 733 -41.67 4.00 -27.45
N SER A 734 -42.24 2.84 -27.73
CA SER A 734 -41.58 1.70 -28.35
C SER A 734 -42.26 1.34 -29.66
N SER A 735 -41.48 0.93 -30.67
CA SER A 735 -42.01 0.43 -31.95
C SER A 735 -42.43 -1.05 -31.90
N SER A 736 -42.19 -1.74 -30.81
CA SER A 736 -42.56 -3.16 -30.63
C SER A 736 -43.21 -3.43 -29.26
N ALA A 737 -44.21 -4.28 -29.23
CA ALA A 737 -44.89 -4.67 -28.01
C ALA A 737 -44.03 -5.59 -27.09
N ASP A 738 -42.96 -6.21 -27.61
CA ASP A 738 -42.05 -7.04 -26.80
C ASP A 738 -41.10 -6.21 -25.97
N PHE A 739 -40.92 -4.91 -26.32
CA PHE A 739 -40.12 -3.97 -25.56
C PHE A 739 -41.02 -2.90 -24.96
N LEU A 740 -41.25 -3.04 -23.66
CA LEU A 740 -42.21 -2.20 -22.94
C LEU A 740 -41.50 -0.94 -22.42
N PRO A 741 -41.98 0.27 -22.75
CA PRO A 741 -41.47 1.49 -22.13
C PRO A 741 -41.82 1.54 -20.65
N PRO A 742 -41.15 2.40 -19.86
CA PRO A 742 -41.39 2.53 -18.43
C PRO A 742 -42.84 2.88 -18.14
N GLN A 743 -43.46 2.21 -17.19
CA GLN A 743 -44.80 2.55 -16.70
C GLN A 743 -44.69 3.72 -15.71
N ILE A 744 -44.73 4.92 -16.22
CA ILE A 744 -44.57 6.15 -15.45
C ILE A 744 -45.94 6.75 -15.20
N LEU A 745 -46.15 7.17 -13.94
CA LEU A 745 -47.46 7.66 -13.48
C LEU A 745 -47.84 9.02 -14.08
N SER A 746 -46.87 9.86 -14.49
CA SER A 746 -47.14 11.14 -15.12
C SER A 746 -45.97 11.68 -15.95
N TYR A 747 -46.26 12.17 -17.12
CA TYR A 747 -45.40 13.06 -17.88
C TYR A 747 -45.88 14.52 -17.71
N PRO A 748 -45.02 15.52 -17.84
CA PRO A 748 -43.62 15.42 -18.19
C PRO A 748 -42.69 15.14 -16.99
N ILE A 749 -41.56 14.46 -17.23
CA ILE A 749 -40.51 14.24 -16.25
C ILE A 749 -39.45 15.31 -16.45
N MET A 750 -39.14 16.01 -15.40
CA MET A 750 -38.04 16.98 -15.41
C MET A 750 -36.70 16.25 -15.15
N VAL A 751 -35.74 16.45 -16.07
CA VAL A 751 -34.37 16.02 -15.91
C VAL A 751 -33.51 17.24 -15.63
N ALA A 752 -32.97 17.31 -14.43
CA ALA A 752 -32.14 18.44 -14.00
C ALA A 752 -30.87 18.55 -14.85
N ALA A 753 -30.22 19.70 -14.81
CA ALA A 753 -28.93 19.90 -15.46
C ALA A 753 -27.89 18.87 -14.99
N GLY A 754 -27.19 18.25 -15.91
CA GLY A 754 -26.19 17.23 -15.64
C GLY A 754 -26.72 15.93 -15.04
N ALA A 755 -28.03 15.81 -14.84
CA ALA A 755 -28.64 14.65 -14.26
C ALA A 755 -28.99 13.57 -15.29
N SER A 756 -29.06 12.36 -14.84
CA SER A 756 -29.60 11.23 -15.58
C SER A 756 -30.84 10.70 -14.90
N VAL A 757 -31.73 10.17 -15.68
CA VAL A 757 -32.86 9.39 -15.21
C VAL A 757 -32.79 8.02 -15.86
N ASP A 758 -32.72 7.00 -15.01
CA ASP A 758 -32.70 5.61 -15.42
C ASP A 758 -34.14 5.08 -15.43
N LEU A 759 -34.57 4.71 -16.60
CA LEU A 759 -35.95 4.29 -16.84
C LEU A 759 -35.93 2.84 -17.37
N PRO A 760 -36.55 1.89 -16.69
CA PRO A 760 -36.46 0.50 -17.13
C PRO A 760 -37.22 0.28 -18.42
N ILE A 761 -36.53 -0.18 -19.44
CA ILE A 761 -37.14 -0.77 -20.62
C ILE A 761 -37.19 -2.27 -20.40
N ARG A 762 -38.35 -2.84 -20.52
CA ARG A 762 -38.52 -4.28 -20.28
C ARG A 762 -38.61 -5.03 -21.59
N PHE A 763 -37.74 -5.98 -21.80
CA PHE A 763 -37.86 -6.97 -22.83
C PHE A 763 -38.63 -8.19 -22.27
N GLN A 764 -39.84 -8.40 -22.78
CA GLN A 764 -40.73 -9.48 -22.40
C GLN A 764 -41.19 -10.20 -23.66
N PRO A 765 -40.39 -11.08 -24.19
CA PRO A 765 -40.65 -11.69 -25.49
C PRO A 765 -41.89 -12.61 -25.48
N THR A 766 -42.68 -12.48 -26.56
CA THR A 766 -43.87 -13.31 -26.80
C THR A 766 -43.58 -14.45 -27.76
N ALA A 767 -42.54 -14.35 -28.60
CA ALA A 767 -42.13 -15.34 -29.61
C ALA A 767 -40.66 -15.74 -29.43
N LEU A 768 -40.28 -16.90 -29.98
CA LEU A 768 -38.87 -17.34 -30.04
C LEU A 768 -38.11 -16.60 -31.14
N GLY A 769 -36.80 -16.43 -30.95
CA GLY A 769 -35.92 -15.81 -31.90
C GLY A 769 -35.54 -14.39 -31.56
N ALA A 770 -34.88 -13.71 -32.54
CA ALA A 770 -34.41 -12.37 -32.36
C ALA A 770 -35.58 -11.36 -32.50
N ALA A 771 -35.60 -10.39 -31.60
CA ALA A 771 -36.50 -9.25 -31.60
C ALA A 771 -35.72 -7.95 -31.58
N ALA A 772 -36.22 -6.92 -32.25
CA ALA A 772 -35.64 -5.60 -32.26
C ALA A 772 -36.74 -4.51 -32.26
N ALA A 773 -36.42 -3.37 -31.64
CA ALA A 773 -37.31 -2.22 -31.63
C ALA A 773 -36.51 -0.91 -31.58
N THR A 774 -37.26 0.19 -31.76
CA THR A 774 -36.76 1.54 -31.54
C THR A 774 -37.53 2.16 -30.38
N ILE A 775 -36.79 2.57 -29.35
CA ILE A 775 -37.32 3.37 -28.24
C ILE A 775 -37.13 4.83 -28.58
N THR A 776 -38.21 5.60 -28.56
CA THR A 776 -38.18 7.05 -28.87
C THR A 776 -38.51 7.85 -27.63
N VAL A 777 -37.57 8.70 -27.22
CA VAL A 777 -37.74 9.69 -26.15
C VAL A 777 -38.06 11.05 -26.75
N VAL A 778 -39.20 11.60 -26.42
CA VAL A 778 -39.63 12.92 -26.84
C VAL A 778 -39.50 13.90 -25.70
N SER A 779 -38.82 15.00 -25.92
CA SER A 779 -38.61 16.07 -24.94
C SER A 779 -38.99 17.43 -25.48
N ASN A 780 -38.98 18.44 -24.63
CA ASN A 780 -39.11 19.85 -25.04
C ASN A 780 -37.89 20.38 -25.81
N THR A 781 -36.84 19.61 -25.97
CA THR A 781 -35.63 19.96 -26.76
C THR A 781 -35.56 19.21 -28.08
N GLY A 782 -36.50 18.32 -28.36
CA GLY A 782 -36.55 17.45 -29.53
C GLY A 782 -36.73 15.98 -29.15
N ALA A 783 -36.66 15.12 -30.14
CA ALA A 783 -36.79 13.66 -29.96
C ALA A 783 -35.49 12.96 -30.29
N GLN A 784 -35.16 11.91 -29.52
CA GLN A 784 -34.08 10.99 -29.82
C GLN A 784 -34.60 9.55 -29.80
N ALA A 785 -34.06 8.74 -30.71
CA ALA A 785 -34.42 7.33 -30.85
C ALA A 785 -33.20 6.44 -30.65
N ILE A 786 -33.39 5.32 -29.98
CA ILE A 786 -32.36 4.34 -29.74
C ILE A 786 -32.87 2.93 -30.08
N GLY A 787 -32.02 2.13 -30.73
CA GLY A 787 -32.34 0.77 -31.08
C GLY A 787 -32.12 -0.18 -29.89
N VAL A 788 -33.01 -1.15 -29.79
CA VAL A 788 -32.93 -2.22 -28.81
C VAL A 788 -33.11 -3.59 -29.48
N SER A 789 -32.47 -4.59 -28.92
CA SER A 789 -32.54 -5.96 -29.43
C SER A 789 -32.50 -6.98 -28.29
N GLY A 790 -33.04 -8.12 -28.54
CA GLY A 790 -33.01 -9.25 -27.64
C GLY A 790 -33.20 -10.55 -28.38
N ASN A 791 -32.99 -11.63 -27.72
CA ASN A 791 -33.21 -12.94 -28.30
C ASN A 791 -33.91 -13.87 -27.30
N THR A 792 -34.75 -14.74 -27.81
CA THR A 792 -35.47 -15.69 -26.99
C THR A 792 -35.00 -17.09 -27.36
N PRO A 793 -34.00 -17.61 -26.67
CA PRO A 793 -33.51 -18.94 -26.92
C PRO A 793 -34.55 -20.01 -26.47
N ALA A 794 -34.42 -21.14 -27.02
CA ALA A 794 -35.18 -22.30 -26.60
C ALA A 794 -34.41 -23.17 -25.59
N GLY A 795 -35.10 -24.03 -24.94
CA GLY A 795 -34.49 -25.16 -24.28
C GLY A 795 -33.92 -26.14 -25.31
N LYS A 796 -32.86 -26.84 -25.02
CA LYS A 796 -32.21 -27.77 -25.92
C LYS A 796 -32.03 -29.14 -25.30
N LEU A 797 -32.61 -30.12 -25.98
CA LEU A 797 -32.58 -31.51 -25.55
C LEU A 797 -31.22 -32.16 -25.87
N VAL A 798 -30.63 -32.77 -24.87
CA VAL A 798 -29.52 -33.72 -25.04
C VAL A 798 -29.82 -34.96 -24.20
N VAL A 799 -29.64 -36.10 -24.81
CA VAL A 799 -29.74 -37.38 -24.10
C VAL A 799 -28.34 -37.99 -24.03
N THR A 800 -27.96 -38.35 -22.84
CA THR A 800 -26.68 -39.00 -22.56
C THR A 800 -26.86 -40.32 -21.83
N GLY A 801 -25.87 -41.16 -21.86
CA GLY A 801 -25.93 -42.51 -21.31
C GLY A 801 -25.80 -43.55 -22.41
N SER A 802 -25.60 -44.77 -22.03
CA SER A 802 -25.45 -45.86 -23.01
C SER A 802 -26.82 -46.42 -23.37
N ASN A 803 -27.17 -46.35 -24.65
CA ASN A 803 -28.32 -46.99 -25.24
C ASN A 803 -28.09 -48.49 -25.53
N PHE A 804 -26.87 -48.99 -25.29
CA PHE A 804 -26.51 -50.38 -25.42
C PHE A 804 -26.48 -51.06 -24.05
N PHE A 805 -27.39 -52.01 -23.83
CA PHE A 805 -27.59 -52.75 -22.59
C PHE A 805 -26.62 -53.93 -22.45
N GLY A 806 -25.75 -54.10 -23.42
CA GLY A 806 -24.78 -55.18 -23.40
C GLY A 806 -25.37 -56.53 -23.74
N ALA A 807 -24.62 -57.56 -23.40
CA ALA A 807 -25.02 -58.95 -23.59
C ALA A 807 -25.65 -59.49 -22.28
N VAL A 808 -26.96 -59.62 -22.25
CA VAL A 808 -27.71 -59.99 -21.04
C VAL A 808 -28.05 -61.46 -21.12
N LYS A 809 -27.79 -62.22 -20.04
CA LYS A 809 -28.11 -63.64 -19.98
C LYS A 809 -29.64 -63.86 -20.10
N ALA A 810 -30.05 -64.93 -20.79
CA ALA A 810 -31.45 -65.28 -20.90
C ALA A 810 -32.16 -65.34 -19.52
N CYS A 811 -33.35 -64.76 -19.46
CA CYS A 811 -34.18 -64.59 -18.25
C CYS A 811 -33.68 -63.53 -17.24
N CYS A 812 -32.52 -62.92 -17.44
CA CYS A 812 -32.06 -61.83 -16.60
C CYS A 812 -32.56 -60.48 -17.11
N THR A 813 -32.44 -59.49 -16.26
CA THR A 813 -32.73 -58.11 -16.57
C THR A 813 -31.48 -57.25 -16.43
N GLU A 814 -31.37 -56.25 -17.24
CA GLU A 814 -30.32 -55.22 -17.15
C GLU A 814 -31.02 -53.85 -17.19
N GLU A 815 -30.58 -53.01 -16.29
CA GLU A 815 -31.06 -51.61 -16.20
C GLU A 815 -30.02 -50.66 -16.66
N ARG A 816 -30.43 -49.66 -17.36
CA ARG A 816 -29.61 -48.52 -17.77
C ARG A 816 -30.35 -47.23 -17.52
N THR A 817 -29.61 -46.22 -17.10
CA THR A 817 -30.13 -44.90 -16.98
C THR A 817 -29.67 -44.05 -18.16
N LEU A 818 -30.63 -43.50 -18.87
CA LEU A 818 -30.38 -42.41 -19.81
C LEU A 818 -30.65 -41.11 -19.07
N SER A 819 -29.76 -40.18 -19.18
CA SER A 819 -29.92 -38.82 -18.63
C SER A 819 -30.49 -37.94 -19.71
N ILE A 820 -31.69 -37.44 -19.50
CA ILE A 820 -32.34 -36.46 -20.35
C ILE A 820 -32.01 -35.08 -19.79
N CYS A 821 -31.24 -34.32 -20.52
CA CYS A 821 -30.67 -33.05 -20.06
C CYS A 821 -31.15 -31.90 -20.93
N ASN A 822 -31.32 -30.77 -20.31
CA ASN A 822 -31.48 -29.50 -20.98
C ASN A 822 -30.11 -28.75 -21.02
N ILE A 823 -29.47 -28.71 -22.17
CA ILE A 823 -28.24 -27.92 -22.39
C ILE A 823 -28.54 -26.56 -23.02
N GLY A 824 -29.82 -26.23 -23.19
CA GLY A 824 -30.25 -24.91 -23.65
C GLY A 824 -30.26 -23.89 -22.53
N GLU A 825 -30.40 -22.65 -22.90
CA GLU A 825 -30.41 -21.53 -21.95
C GLU A 825 -31.76 -21.30 -21.27
N CYS A 826 -32.84 -21.83 -21.84
CA CYS A 826 -34.19 -21.73 -21.27
C CYS A 826 -34.72 -23.07 -20.85
N LYS A 827 -35.82 -23.02 -20.10
CA LYS A 827 -36.49 -24.23 -19.67
C LYS A 827 -36.93 -25.06 -20.88
N LEU A 828 -36.72 -26.36 -20.77
CA LEU A 828 -37.15 -27.34 -21.74
C LEU A 828 -38.33 -28.15 -21.11
N PHE A 829 -39.47 -28.15 -21.76
CA PHE A 829 -40.58 -29.01 -21.35
C PHE A 829 -40.52 -30.32 -22.11
N VAL A 830 -40.22 -31.37 -21.42
CA VAL A 830 -40.32 -32.73 -21.96
C VAL A 830 -41.71 -33.25 -21.67
N SER A 831 -42.55 -33.32 -22.72
CA SER A 831 -43.97 -33.67 -22.60
C SER A 831 -44.19 -35.14 -22.38
N GLY A 832 -43.25 -35.99 -22.78
CA GLY A 832 -43.40 -37.42 -22.55
C GLY A 832 -42.25 -38.25 -23.07
N VAL A 833 -42.19 -39.46 -22.54
CA VAL A 833 -41.26 -40.47 -23.00
C VAL A 833 -42.02 -41.78 -23.16
N SER A 834 -41.94 -42.39 -24.30
CA SER A 834 -42.63 -43.63 -24.60
C SER A 834 -41.83 -44.49 -25.55
N PHE A 835 -42.19 -45.78 -25.57
CA PHE A 835 -41.69 -46.64 -26.64
C PHE A 835 -42.57 -46.49 -27.89
N LYS A 836 -41.94 -46.50 -29.05
CA LYS A 836 -42.66 -46.43 -30.35
C LYS A 836 -43.71 -47.53 -30.53
N HIS A 837 -43.41 -48.65 -30.00
CA HIS A 837 -44.28 -49.82 -30.02
C HIS A 837 -44.37 -50.51 -28.65
N LYS A 838 -45.56 -51.01 -28.23
CA LYS A 838 -45.62 -51.81 -27.02
C LYS A 838 -44.65 -52.97 -27.13
N ASN A 839 -43.77 -53.12 -26.14
CA ASN A 839 -42.72 -54.10 -26.16
C ASN A 839 -42.60 -54.81 -24.81
N LYS A 840 -42.68 -56.15 -24.79
CA LYS A 840 -42.59 -56.94 -23.56
C LYS A 840 -41.17 -57.07 -22.97
N HIS A 841 -40.16 -56.72 -23.77
CA HIS A 841 -38.74 -56.85 -23.39
C HIS A 841 -38.17 -55.59 -22.75
N TRP A 842 -38.75 -54.45 -23.03
CA TRP A 842 -38.34 -53.19 -22.58
C TRP A 842 -39.37 -52.53 -21.68
N LYS A 843 -38.97 -52.03 -20.52
CA LYS A 843 -39.88 -51.40 -19.59
C LYS A 843 -39.21 -50.10 -19.08
N LEU A 844 -39.97 -49.03 -19.00
CA LEU A 844 -39.61 -47.85 -18.24
C LEU A 844 -39.82 -48.16 -16.76
N ILE A 845 -38.78 -48.09 -15.95
CA ILE A 845 -38.89 -48.41 -14.51
C ILE A 845 -39.30 -47.18 -13.74
N ASN A 846 -38.76 -46.02 -14.12
CA ASN A 846 -39.29 -44.73 -13.72
C ASN A 846 -39.41 -43.84 -14.95
N SER A 847 -40.43 -43.03 -15.00
CA SER A 847 -40.60 -42.01 -16.00
C SER A 847 -40.94 -40.71 -15.27
N PRO A 848 -39.93 -39.83 -15.02
CA PRO A 848 -40.18 -38.57 -14.33
C PRO A 848 -40.93 -37.56 -15.21
N PHE A 849 -41.44 -38.00 -16.38
CA PHE A 849 -42.07 -37.13 -17.39
C PHE A 849 -43.61 -37.30 -17.41
N PRO A 850 -44.38 -36.20 -17.73
CA PRO A 850 -43.90 -34.92 -18.21
C PRO A 850 -43.15 -34.09 -17.15
N ALA A 851 -42.12 -33.38 -17.54
CA ALA A 851 -41.31 -32.55 -16.64
C ALA A 851 -40.71 -31.33 -17.34
N THR A 852 -40.48 -30.27 -16.57
CA THR A 852 -39.74 -29.09 -17.04
C THR A 852 -38.32 -29.16 -16.51
N LEU A 853 -37.35 -29.22 -17.43
CA LEU A 853 -35.93 -29.20 -17.13
C LEU A 853 -35.41 -27.77 -17.15
N HIS A 854 -34.79 -27.34 -16.07
CA HIS A 854 -34.06 -26.07 -16.03
C HIS A 854 -32.77 -26.16 -16.82
N PRO A 855 -32.21 -25.04 -17.27
CA PRO A 855 -30.88 -25.03 -17.90
C PRO A 855 -29.85 -25.81 -17.08
N GLY A 856 -29.08 -26.66 -17.73
CA GLY A 856 -28.05 -27.50 -17.10
C GLY A 856 -28.58 -28.67 -16.26
N SER A 857 -29.90 -28.80 -16.08
CA SER A 857 -30.44 -29.88 -15.30
C SER A 857 -30.70 -31.15 -16.15
N CYS A 858 -30.59 -32.28 -15.48
CA CYS A 858 -30.84 -33.59 -16.08
C CYS A 858 -31.80 -34.40 -15.20
N LEU A 859 -32.62 -35.19 -15.83
CA LEU A 859 -33.40 -36.22 -15.15
C LEU A 859 -33.05 -37.62 -15.70
N GLY A 860 -32.86 -38.52 -14.79
CA GLY A 860 -32.53 -39.90 -15.12
C GLY A 860 -33.78 -40.72 -15.46
N LEU A 861 -33.76 -41.31 -16.65
CA LEU A 861 -34.78 -42.26 -17.10
C LEU A 861 -34.22 -43.68 -16.98
N VAL A 862 -34.76 -44.47 -16.10
CA VAL A 862 -34.29 -45.84 -15.91
C VAL A 862 -35.09 -46.77 -16.82
N ILE A 863 -34.38 -47.45 -17.66
CA ILE A 863 -34.94 -48.41 -18.62
C ILE A 863 -34.43 -49.79 -18.26
N ARG A 864 -35.35 -50.77 -18.19
CA ARG A 864 -35.03 -52.18 -17.95
C ARG A 864 -35.19 -52.94 -19.23
N TYR A 865 -34.16 -53.69 -19.60
CA TYR A 865 -34.27 -54.71 -20.61
C TYR A 865 -34.39 -56.09 -19.93
N LYS A 866 -35.38 -56.93 -20.41
CA LYS A 866 -35.54 -58.30 -19.97
C LYS A 866 -35.26 -59.24 -21.12
N ALA A 867 -34.23 -60.03 -20.98
CA ALA A 867 -33.79 -60.97 -22.04
C ALA A 867 -34.65 -62.24 -22.11
N THR A 868 -35.75 -62.24 -22.90
CA THR A 868 -36.68 -63.34 -23.00
C THR A 868 -36.72 -64.03 -24.38
N GLU A 869 -36.04 -63.52 -25.37
CA GLU A 869 -35.93 -64.01 -26.74
C GLU A 869 -34.49 -64.13 -27.21
N ARG A 870 -34.21 -65.09 -28.09
CA ARG A 870 -32.88 -65.43 -28.63
C ARG A 870 -32.32 -64.27 -29.49
N TYR A 871 -33.18 -63.53 -30.11
CA TYR A 871 -32.80 -62.36 -30.96
C TYR A 871 -33.64 -61.17 -30.49
N PRO A 872 -33.08 -60.36 -29.60
CA PRO A 872 -33.80 -59.20 -29.14
C PRO A 872 -33.95 -58.19 -30.29
N ARG A 873 -35.15 -57.60 -30.36
CA ARG A 873 -35.43 -56.55 -31.33
C ARG A 873 -34.92 -55.22 -30.74
N ALA A 874 -34.28 -54.40 -31.52
CA ALA A 874 -34.06 -53.00 -31.17
C ALA A 874 -35.41 -52.36 -30.83
N CYS A 875 -35.41 -51.50 -29.86
CA CYS A 875 -36.57 -50.74 -29.43
C CYS A 875 -36.30 -49.26 -29.56
N GLU A 876 -37.18 -48.52 -30.17
CA GLU A 876 -37.11 -47.08 -30.29
C GLU A 876 -37.84 -46.43 -29.11
N LEU A 877 -37.07 -45.64 -28.35
CA LEU A 877 -37.56 -44.75 -27.33
C LEU A 877 -37.81 -43.39 -27.95
N ILE A 878 -38.99 -42.86 -27.78
CA ILE A 878 -39.42 -41.55 -28.29
C ILE A 878 -39.49 -40.60 -27.11
N ILE A 879 -38.79 -39.49 -27.21
CA ILE A 879 -38.82 -38.38 -26.27
C ILE A 879 -39.43 -37.18 -27.02
N THR A 880 -40.51 -36.65 -26.47
CA THR A 880 -41.18 -35.45 -27.05
C THR A 880 -40.94 -34.26 -26.14
N CYS A 881 -40.61 -33.14 -26.73
CA CYS A 881 -40.32 -31.92 -25.98
C CYS A 881 -40.66 -30.68 -26.82
N ASP A 882 -40.47 -29.53 -26.24
CA ASP A 882 -40.62 -28.21 -26.88
C ASP A 882 -39.31 -27.60 -27.43
N ASP A 883 -38.27 -28.42 -27.60
CA ASP A 883 -37.08 -28.01 -28.34
C ASP A 883 -37.45 -27.78 -29.82
N PRO A 884 -37.37 -26.55 -30.34
CA PRO A 884 -37.77 -26.24 -31.72
C PRO A 884 -36.86 -26.90 -32.78
N THR A 885 -35.65 -27.30 -32.43
CA THR A 885 -34.72 -27.95 -33.34
C THR A 885 -34.84 -29.46 -33.34
N GLU A 886 -35.37 -30.00 -32.25
CA GLU A 886 -35.56 -31.47 -32.13
C GLU A 886 -36.75 -31.78 -31.24
N PRO A 887 -37.99 -31.48 -31.70
CA PRO A 887 -39.20 -31.65 -30.88
C PRO A 887 -39.50 -33.11 -30.56
N VAL A 888 -38.92 -34.02 -31.32
CA VAL A 888 -39.01 -35.47 -31.11
C VAL A 888 -37.62 -36.10 -31.29
N LYS A 889 -37.10 -36.64 -30.21
CA LYS A 889 -35.86 -37.41 -30.19
C LYS A 889 -36.13 -38.88 -30.16
N ILE A 890 -35.55 -39.61 -31.10
CA ILE A 890 -35.65 -41.07 -31.14
C ILE A 890 -34.29 -41.66 -30.72
N ILE A 891 -34.34 -42.56 -29.73
CA ILE A 891 -33.16 -43.30 -29.26
C ILE A 891 -33.39 -44.77 -29.52
N GLU A 892 -32.57 -45.36 -30.34
CA GLU A 892 -32.61 -46.82 -30.56
C GLU A 892 -31.92 -47.54 -29.40
N LEU A 893 -32.65 -48.34 -28.67
CA LEU A 893 -32.14 -49.15 -27.56
C LEU A 893 -31.70 -50.50 -28.09
N LEU A 894 -30.48 -50.87 -27.75
CA LEU A 894 -29.84 -52.08 -28.25
C LEU A 894 -29.48 -53.03 -27.09
N ALA A 895 -29.74 -54.27 -27.25
CA ALA A 895 -29.33 -55.32 -26.32
C ALA A 895 -29.05 -56.64 -27.06
N ALA A 896 -28.22 -57.46 -26.53
CA ALA A 896 -27.96 -58.82 -27.00
C ALA A 896 -28.37 -59.80 -25.88
N THR A 897 -28.94 -60.88 -26.27
CA THR A 897 -29.27 -61.94 -25.30
C THR A 897 -28.23 -63.08 -25.47
N ILE A 898 -27.52 -63.40 -24.43
CA ILE A 898 -26.61 -64.52 -24.40
C ILE A 898 -27.42 -65.77 -23.96
N TRP A 899 -27.49 -66.72 -24.89
CA TRP A 899 -27.94 -68.07 -24.56
C TRP A 899 -26.67 -68.92 -24.41
N SER A 900 -25.98 -68.87 -23.28
CA SER A 900 -24.98 -69.90 -22.98
C SER A 900 -25.71 -71.15 -22.63
N ASP A 901 -25.14 -72.32 -22.94
CA ASP A 901 -25.66 -73.68 -22.61
C ASP A 901 -25.76 -73.92 -21.07
N CYS A 902 -26.41 -73.02 -20.37
CA CYS A 902 -27.01 -73.37 -19.11
C CYS A 902 -28.25 -74.15 -19.48
N GLY A 903 -28.27 -75.46 -19.19
CA GLY A 903 -29.35 -76.42 -19.43
C GLY A 903 -30.71 -76.04 -18.87
N CYS A 904 -31.17 -74.84 -19.15
CA CYS A 904 -32.36 -74.29 -18.55
C CYS A 904 -33.42 -73.88 -19.55
N LYS A 905 -33.70 -74.79 -20.48
CA LYS A 905 -35.03 -74.83 -21.10
C LYS A 905 -36.13 -75.02 -20.07
N THR A 906 -35.83 -75.73 -19.01
CA THR A 906 -36.72 -76.03 -17.89
C THR A 906 -36.93 -74.88 -16.91
N CYS A 907 -35.99 -73.97 -16.76
CA CYS A 907 -36.20 -72.81 -15.85
C CYS A 907 -37.09 -71.71 -16.45
N CYS A 908 -37.00 -71.47 -17.74
CA CYS A 908 -37.88 -70.46 -18.39
C CYS A 908 -39.34 -70.93 -18.40
N ASP A 909 -39.55 -72.23 -18.60
CA ASP A 909 -40.92 -72.79 -18.62
C ASP A 909 -41.49 -72.99 -17.21
N LYS A 910 -40.63 -73.20 -16.18
CA LYS A 910 -41.07 -73.26 -14.78
C LYS A 910 -41.29 -71.91 -14.14
N CYS A 911 -40.57 -70.84 -14.57
CA CYS A 911 -40.88 -69.47 -14.12
C CYS A 911 -42.27 -69.02 -14.62
N LYS A 912 -42.69 -69.43 -15.76
CA LYS A 912 -44.07 -69.17 -16.27
C LYS A 912 -45.16 -69.87 -15.48
N SER A 913 -44.81 -70.97 -14.75
CA SER A 913 -45.76 -71.74 -13.97
C SER A 913 -45.71 -71.42 -12.44
N GLY A 914 -44.92 -70.46 -12.00
CA GLY A 914 -44.93 -70.08 -10.59
C GLY A 914 -44.15 -71.00 -9.64
N ASN A 915 -43.49 -72.00 -10.12
CA ASN A 915 -42.79 -73.02 -9.30
C ASN A 915 -41.33 -73.07 -9.60
N CYS A 916 -40.54 -72.21 -8.99
CA CYS A 916 -39.07 -72.18 -9.07
C CYS A 916 -38.43 -72.79 -7.83
N ASP A 917 -37.72 -73.96 -8.01
CA ASP A 917 -36.91 -74.57 -6.96
C ASP A 917 -35.48 -73.96 -7.10
N THR A 918 -35.08 -73.18 -6.12
CA THR A 918 -33.85 -72.37 -6.10
C THR A 918 -32.55 -73.16 -6.00
N ARG A 919 -32.57 -74.48 -5.98
CA ARG A 919 -31.38 -75.35 -5.75
C ARG A 919 -30.59 -75.73 -7.01
N HIS A 920 -31.04 -75.31 -8.18
CA HIS A 920 -30.43 -75.70 -9.45
C HIS A 920 -30.27 -74.55 -10.47
N CYS A 921 -30.38 -73.31 -10.06
CA CYS A 921 -30.19 -72.13 -10.91
C CYS A 921 -28.99 -71.32 -10.45
N ASP A 922 -28.23 -70.79 -11.40
CA ASP A 922 -27.14 -69.77 -11.15
C ASP A 922 -27.69 -68.63 -10.26
N PRO A 923 -26.97 -68.25 -9.19
CA PRO A 923 -27.43 -67.22 -8.23
C PRO A 923 -27.83 -65.88 -8.86
N CYS A 924 -27.36 -65.58 -10.05
CA CYS A 924 -27.75 -64.35 -10.79
C CYS A 924 -29.18 -64.46 -11.39
N CYS A 925 -29.69 -65.64 -11.71
CA CYS A 925 -31.07 -65.81 -12.22
C CYS A 925 -32.06 -65.75 -11.07
N CYS A 926 -31.74 -66.32 -9.87
CA CYS A 926 -32.66 -66.40 -8.77
C CYS A 926 -32.85 -65.09 -8.00
N GLN A 927 -31.85 -64.24 -7.90
CA GLN A 927 -31.92 -62.94 -7.16
C GLN A 927 -32.77 -61.88 -7.89
N LYS A 928 -32.89 -61.95 -9.23
CA LYS A 928 -33.62 -60.91 -9.99
C LYS A 928 -35.04 -61.40 -10.40
N CYS A 929 -35.40 -62.66 -10.19
CA CYS A 929 -36.76 -63.14 -10.43
C CYS A 929 -37.69 -63.05 -9.21
N GLY A 930 -37.17 -62.56 -8.06
CA GLY A 930 -37.92 -62.56 -6.79
C GLY A 930 -38.90 -61.40 -6.62
N ASP A 931 -38.87 -60.40 -7.50
CA ASP A 931 -39.81 -59.27 -7.44
C ASP A 931 -41.02 -59.60 -8.31
N GLY A 932 -41.93 -60.32 -7.68
CA GLY A 932 -43.26 -60.55 -8.23
C GLY A 932 -44.12 -59.32 -8.17
N GLU A 933 -44.11 -58.56 -9.21
CA GLU A 933 -45.20 -57.63 -9.47
C GLU A 933 -46.22 -58.31 -10.34
N ASN A 934 -47.36 -58.43 -9.79
CA ASN A 934 -48.57 -58.77 -10.48
C ASN A 934 -48.81 -57.76 -11.61
N ASP A 935 -48.83 -58.23 -12.81
CA ASP A 935 -49.24 -57.48 -13.99
C ASP A 935 -50.76 -57.47 -13.98
N ASP A 936 -51.35 -56.63 -13.12
CA ASP A 936 -52.74 -56.28 -13.24
C ASP A 936 -52.88 -55.19 -14.26
N GLY A 937 -53.55 -55.52 -15.36
CA GLY A 937 -53.88 -54.61 -16.40
C GLY A 937 -54.71 -53.44 -15.86
N ASP A 938 -54.42 -52.28 -16.33
CA ASP A 938 -55.48 -51.28 -16.48
C ASP A 938 -55.26 -50.46 -17.73
N GLU A 939 -56.36 -50.30 -18.41
CA GLU A 939 -56.51 -49.45 -19.59
C GLU A 939 -56.57 -47.99 -19.15
N GLY A 940 -55.77 -47.09 -19.81
CA GLY A 940 -55.85 -45.67 -19.59
C GLY A 940 -54.79 -44.93 -20.42
#